data_391eade4b19b13b05f0a7d75f4fe1ea0
#
_entry.id   391eade4b19b13b05f0a7d75f4fe1ea0
#
_cell.length_a   1.000
_cell.length_b   1.000
_cell.length_c   1.000
_cell.angle_alpha   90.00
_cell.angle_beta   90.00
_cell.angle_gamma   90.00
#
_symmetry.space_group_name_H-M   'P 1'
#
loop_
_entity.id
_entity.type
_entity.pdbx_description
1 polymer ?
#
loop_
_entity_poly.entity_id
_entity_poly.type
_entity_poly.pdbx_seq_one_letter_code
_entity_poly.pdbx_strand_id
1 'polypeptide(L)'
;FGANVVLHGTRIGTVADEAGKFELPNLKSGAYTLRVSYLGFTSLSLDVQAPASDLFLQLEPLAILTEEFIVSATRARETTPTTFQSITKEELNKNNLGQDLPFLLNYTPSVITHSDAGAGIGYTGMRIRGTDQTRINVTVNGIPINDAESHGVFWVNMPDFASSVDNIQIQRGVGTSTNGAATFGASINIQTDTRKDEAYAETENSFGSFNSRKHTVRVGSGLLNNRWAVDGRLSKITSDGYVDRAFSDLQSYFLSGGYYGDKHVFKVNLFSGKEQTYQSWNGVPESLLESDRTFNSYTYENETDNYKQDHYQFIYTGSLSDNWKVNGALHYTAGQGYYEQFREDDDFEDYNLPPAFIGNETIESTDIIRRRWLDNDFYGGVFSFNYISGDGAWDVILGGGANRYDGYHFGEIIWSRIAGNTGIRHKYYENTAIKDDRNLYLKATHEVAERLYLFGDLQHRMVDYRFDGTNDDQRVVTGDQTYNFFNPKFGISYESGSGQTWYASYAVANREPVRDDFTDNPITELPRPERLNNIEAGVRSKLANLTYSANFYYMDYKDQLILTGQINNVGAYIRENVANSYRAGIELLAAYALSPQWTVGGNVAFSRNKIEEFTEYIDDYSVDGAPQSVVTYSDTDIAFSPQIIGAAHIDYKPIKNLEISLLSKYVDEQYLDNTQREDRRLDSYFVNDLRLKYSILPKFVKEVEFSLLVNNLFNHLYEPNGYTFSYYLPGEGAGGRELTTENYFYPMAGTNFMAGVNIKF
;
A
#
# COMPACT_ATOMS: atom_id res chain seq x y z
N PHE A 1 -13.63 32.98 -12.56
CA PHE A 1 -12.32 32.48 -12.97
C PHE A 1 -12.33 30.95 -13.05
N GLY A 2 -11.72 30.35 -14.10
CA GLY A 2 -11.54 28.91 -14.24
C GLY A 2 -12.77 28.08 -14.63
N ALA A 3 -13.93 28.70 -14.82
CA ALA A 3 -15.13 27.97 -15.25
C ALA A 3 -14.98 27.44 -16.69
N ASN A 4 -15.30 26.17 -16.90
CA ASN A 4 -15.32 25.57 -18.23
C ASN A 4 -16.61 25.98 -18.95
N VAL A 5 -16.51 26.48 -20.17
CA VAL A 5 -17.62 26.89 -21.04
C VAL A 5 -17.55 26.08 -22.32
N VAL A 6 -18.52 25.19 -22.56
CA VAL A 6 -18.50 24.23 -23.68
C VAL A 6 -19.83 24.26 -24.44
N LEU A 7 -19.77 24.13 -25.74
CA LEU A 7 -20.97 23.90 -26.56
C LEU A 7 -21.38 22.42 -26.48
N HIS A 8 -22.55 22.16 -25.91
CA HIS A 8 -23.04 20.78 -25.69
C HIS A 8 -23.07 19.98 -27.02
N GLY A 9 -22.61 18.74 -26.95
CA GLY A 9 -22.48 17.84 -28.09
C GLY A 9 -21.38 18.21 -29.10
N THR A 10 -20.49 19.14 -28.75
CA THR A 10 -19.32 19.52 -29.57
C THR A 10 -18.02 19.48 -28.76
N ARG A 11 -16.90 19.69 -29.46
CA ARG A 11 -15.58 19.85 -28.83
C ARG A 11 -15.13 21.31 -28.73
N ILE A 12 -16.04 22.23 -28.92
CA ILE A 12 -15.75 23.66 -28.86
C ILE A 12 -16.00 24.15 -27.46
N GLY A 13 -14.96 24.64 -26.79
CA GLY A 13 -15.02 25.15 -25.44
C GLY A 13 -13.89 26.09 -25.14
N THR A 14 -14.02 26.81 -24.02
CA THR A 14 -13.03 27.73 -23.47
C THR A 14 -13.10 27.70 -21.94
N VAL A 15 -12.15 28.35 -21.29
CA VAL A 15 -12.13 28.53 -19.83
C VAL A 15 -12.22 30.02 -19.53
N ALA A 16 -13.02 30.40 -18.54
CA ALA A 16 -13.14 31.78 -18.10
C ALA A 16 -11.82 32.29 -17.50
N ASP A 17 -11.39 33.47 -17.90
CA ASP A 17 -10.16 34.14 -17.44
C ASP A 17 -10.25 34.61 -15.97
N GLU A 18 -9.21 35.28 -15.49
CA GLU A 18 -9.15 35.79 -14.10
C GLU A 18 -10.27 36.80 -13.76
N ALA A 19 -10.81 37.49 -14.76
CA ALA A 19 -11.94 38.40 -14.62
C ALA A 19 -13.29 37.71 -14.82
N GLY A 20 -13.32 36.40 -15.00
CA GLY A 20 -14.52 35.62 -15.30
C GLY A 20 -15.03 35.76 -16.74
N LYS A 21 -14.26 36.36 -17.65
CA LYS A 21 -14.65 36.55 -19.06
C LYS A 21 -14.30 35.30 -19.87
N PHE A 22 -15.16 35.00 -20.84
CA PHE A 22 -14.94 33.91 -21.80
C PHE A 22 -15.32 34.35 -23.21
N GLU A 23 -14.70 33.74 -24.20
CA GLU A 23 -14.99 33.94 -25.63
C GLU A 23 -14.88 32.60 -26.36
N LEU A 24 -15.88 32.34 -27.23
CA LEU A 24 -15.90 31.23 -28.17
C LEU A 24 -15.87 31.78 -29.60
N PRO A 25 -14.66 32.03 -30.16
CA PRO A 25 -14.53 32.67 -31.46
C PRO A 25 -14.91 31.73 -32.60
N ASN A 26 -15.21 32.32 -33.77
CA ASN A 26 -15.43 31.62 -35.04
C ASN A 26 -16.62 30.65 -35.08
N LEU A 27 -17.66 30.87 -34.27
CA LEU A 27 -18.91 30.13 -34.38
C LEU A 27 -19.73 30.56 -35.58
N LYS A 28 -20.33 29.59 -36.24
CA LYS A 28 -21.33 29.88 -37.28
C LYS A 28 -22.61 30.42 -36.66
N SER A 29 -23.36 31.26 -37.38
CA SER A 29 -24.68 31.70 -36.91
C SER A 29 -25.60 30.48 -36.73
N GLY A 30 -26.23 30.36 -35.56
CA GLY A 30 -27.13 29.24 -35.26
C GLY A 30 -27.44 29.12 -33.76
N ALA A 31 -28.35 28.23 -33.45
CA ALA A 31 -28.70 27.89 -32.06
C ALA A 31 -27.72 26.87 -31.51
N TYR A 32 -27.26 27.12 -30.29
CA TYR A 32 -26.34 26.23 -29.53
C TYR A 32 -26.81 26.14 -28.10
N THR A 33 -26.58 24.99 -27.47
CA THR A 33 -26.69 24.84 -26.00
C THR A 33 -25.32 25.04 -25.40
N LEU A 34 -25.16 26.11 -24.62
CA LEU A 34 -23.94 26.42 -23.86
C LEU A 34 -24.01 25.72 -22.51
N ARG A 35 -23.01 24.97 -22.17
CA ARG A 35 -22.83 24.36 -20.84
C ARG A 35 -21.66 25.01 -20.12
N VAL A 36 -21.93 25.54 -18.92
CA VAL A 36 -20.92 26.16 -18.06
C VAL A 36 -20.80 25.33 -16.78
N SER A 37 -19.59 24.95 -16.43
CA SER A 37 -19.30 24.17 -15.23
C SER A 37 -18.07 24.69 -14.52
N TYR A 38 -18.10 24.64 -13.18
CA TYR A 38 -16.97 24.97 -12.34
C TYR A 38 -17.01 24.09 -11.08
N LEU A 39 -15.84 23.71 -10.58
CA LEU A 39 -15.75 22.86 -9.41
C LEU A 39 -16.42 23.52 -8.21
N GLY A 40 -17.34 22.81 -7.55
CA GLY A 40 -18.13 23.35 -6.43
C GLY A 40 -19.33 24.21 -6.82
N PHE A 41 -19.72 24.23 -8.10
CA PHE A 41 -20.89 24.95 -8.60
C PHE A 41 -21.82 24.06 -9.43
N THR A 42 -23.12 24.35 -9.40
CA THR A 42 -24.11 23.69 -10.26
C THR A 42 -23.83 24.04 -11.71
N SER A 43 -23.72 23.01 -12.57
CA SER A 43 -23.55 23.23 -14.01
C SER A 43 -24.77 23.91 -14.60
N LEU A 44 -24.56 25.01 -15.31
CA LEU A 44 -25.61 25.77 -16.01
C LEU A 44 -25.64 25.35 -17.47
N SER A 45 -26.81 25.02 -17.99
CA SER A 45 -27.05 24.85 -19.42
C SER A 45 -28.02 25.89 -19.94
N LEU A 46 -27.65 26.59 -21.01
CA LEU A 46 -28.41 27.68 -21.58
C LEU A 46 -28.41 27.61 -23.13
N ASP A 47 -29.56 27.72 -23.74
CA ASP A 47 -29.67 27.83 -25.18
C ASP A 47 -29.35 29.26 -25.62
N VAL A 48 -28.42 29.41 -26.54
CA VAL A 48 -27.92 30.69 -27.05
C VAL A 48 -27.97 30.72 -28.58
N GLN A 49 -28.21 31.88 -29.12
CA GLN A 49 -28.13 32.13 -30.59
C GLN A 49 -26.78 32.82 -30.87
N ALA A 50 -25.95 32.18 -31.71
CA ALA A 50 -24.72 32.83 -32.16
C ALA A 50 -25.00 33.71 -33.43
N PRO A 51 -24.40 34.93 -33.52
CA PRO A 51 -23.53 35.57 -32.55
C PRO A 51 -24.27 36.11 -31.33
N ALA A 52 -23.68 35.98 -30.15
CA ALA A 52 -24.16 36.59 -28.90
C ALA A 52 -23.01 37.32 -28.21
N SER A 53 -23.31 38.47 -27.59
CA SER A 53 -22.40 39.22 -26.72
C SER A 53 -23.10 39.53 -25.40
N ASP A 54 -22.30 39.90 -24.40
CA ASP A 54 -22.77 40.36 -23.08
C ASP A 54 -23.63 39.33 -22.32
N LEU A 55 -23.30 38.02 -22.49
CA LEU A 55 -23.87 36.97 -21.69
C LEU A 55 -23.30 37.05 -20.28
N PHE A 56 -24.15 37.32 -19.28
CA PHE A 56 -23.80 37.22 -17.88
C PHE A 56 -24.38 35.93 -17.31
N LEU A 57 -23.48 35.02 -16.91
CA LEU A 57 -23.86 33.71 -16.39
C LEU A 57 -23.41 33.60 -14.94
N GLN A 58 -24.34 33.43 -14.02
CA GLN A 58 -24.05 33.21 -12.61
C GLN A 58 -24.24 31.74 -12.30
N LEU A 59 -23.17 31.09 -11.86
CA LEU A 59 -23.23 29.74 -11.34
C LEU A 59 -23.68 29.79 -9.87
N GLU A 60 -24.63 28.94 -9.52
CA GLU A 60 -25.01 28.76 -8.11
C GLU A 60 -24.02 27.82 -7.45
N PRO A 61 -23.54 28.15 -6.23
CA PRO A 61 -22.72 27.21 -5.47
C PRO A 61 -23.45 25.87 -5.33
N LEU A 62 -22.76 24.82 -5.68
CA LEU A 62 -23.29 23.47 -5.52
C LEU A 62 -23.24 23.15 -4.02
N ALA A 63 -24.38 23.23 -3.35
CA ALA A 63 -24.53 22.85 -1.94
C ALA A 63 -24.46 21.32 -1.74
N ILE A 64 -23.92 20.57 -2.71
CA ILE A 64 -23.71 19.14 -2.58
C ILE A 64 -22.46 18.96 -1.71
N LEU A 65 -22.62 18.27 -0.60
CA LEU A 65 -21.52 17.71 0.17
C LEU A 65 -20.74 16.81 -0.79
N THR A 66 -19.59 17.29 -1.24
CA THR A 66 -18.69 16.47 -2.06
C THR A 66 -18.12 15.36 -1.18
N GLU A 67 -17.82 14.23 -1.77
CA GLU A 67 -17.14 13.09 -1.11
C GLU A 67 -15.81 13.47 -0.44
N GLU A 68 -15.26 14.65 -0.74
CA GLU A 68 -14.07 15.22 -0.12
C GLU A 68 -14.10 15.26 1.41
N PHE A 69 -15.30 15.25 2.03
CA PHE A 69 -15.42 15.35 3.49
C PHE A 69 -15.15 14.04 4.23
N ILE A 70 -15.47 12.88 3.67
CA ILE A 70 -15.19 11.57 4.31
C ILE A 70 -13.68 11.40 4.47
N VAL A 71 -12.96 11.82 3.47
CA VAL A 71 -11.51 11.67 3.36
C VAL A 71 -10.77 12.81 4.08
N SER A 72 -11.41 13.96 4.31
CA SER A 72 -10.74 15.12 4.91
C SER A 72 -10.30 14.88 6.36
N ALA A 73 -10.97 13.99 7.09
CA ALA A 73 -10.60 13.66 8.47
C ALA A 73 -9.29 12.88 8.52
N THR A 74 -9.04 11.95 7.56
CA THR A 74 -7.85 11.08 7.53
C THR A 74 -6.68 11.71 6.79
N ARG A 75 -6.89 12.81 6.06
CA ARG A 75 -5.87 13.42 5.20
C ARG A 75 -5.20 14.63 5.85
N ALA A 76 -3.93 14.78 5.51
CA ALA A 76 -3.19 16.00 5.75
C ALA A 76 -3.62 17.08 4.76
N ARG A 77 -3.78 18.29 5.23
CA ARG A 77 -4.00 19.52 4.44
C ARG A 77 -2.69 20.30 4.33
N GLU A 78 -2.66 21.35 3.52
CA GLU A 78 -1.48 22.21 3.40
C GLU A 78 -1.06 22.84 4.73
N THR A 79 -2.02 23.13 5.62
CA THR A 79 -1.78 23.64 6.97
C THR A 79 -1.38 22.57 7.99
N THR A 80 -1.50 21.27 7.67
CA THR A 80 -1.12 20.18 8.59
C THR A 80 0.41 20.06 8.64
N PRO A 81 1.04 20.10 9.82
CA PRO A 81 2.50 20.06 9.97
C PRO A 81 3.03 18.62 9.86
N THR A 82 2.85 17.98 8.72
CA THR A 82 3.33 16.62 8.42
C THR A 82 3.79 16.52 6.97
N THR A 83 4.65 15.55 6.71
CA THR A 83 5.15 15.26 5.36
C THR A 83 4.16 14.39 4.61
N PHE A 84 3.63 14.89 3.50
CA PHE A 84 2.71 14.11 2.66
C PHE A 84 2.92 14.36 1.16
N GLN A 85 2.43 13.43 0.35
CA GLN A 85 2.31 13.54 -1.09
C GLN A 85 0.97 12.97 -1.54
N SER A 86 0.30 13.68 -2.44
CA SER A 86 -0.93 13.21 -3.08
C SER A 86 -0.63 12.80 -4.51
N ILE A 87 -1.15 11.63 -4.91
CA ILE A 87 -1.01 11.06 -6.25
C ILE A 87 -2.42 11.00 -6.84
N THR A 88 -2.60 11.64 -7.97
CA THR A 88 -3.90 11.73 -8.66
C THR A 88 -4.20 10.48 -9.46
N LYS A 89 -5.49 10.29 -9.81
CA LYS A 89 -5.92 9.23 -10.73
C LYS A 89 -5.17 9.26 -12.06
N GLU A 90 -4.91 10.44 -12.60
CA GLU A 90 -4.19 10.60 -13.86
C GLU A 90 -2.75 10.09 -13.76
N GLU A 91 -2.07 10.37 -12.63
CA GLU A 91 -0.72 9.86 -12.36
C GLU A 91 -0.70 8.35 -12.17
N LEU A 92 -1.65 7.79 -11.41
CA LEU A 92 -1.80 6.34 -11.24
C LEU A 92 -2.04 5.62 -12.58
N ASN A 93 -2.97 6.13 -13.38
CA ASN A 93 -3.34 5.53 -14.66
C ASN A 93 -2.21 5.58 -15.70
N LYS A 94 -1.20 6.43 -15.51
CA LYS A 94 -0.03 6.45 -16.41
C LYS A 94 0.74 5.13 -16.40
N ASN A 95 0.78 4.46 -15.26
CA ASN A 95 1.55 3.24 -15.04
C ASN A 95 0.69 1.98 -14.83
N ASN A 96 -0.64 2.11 -14.68
CA ASN A 96 -1.52 0.99 -14.36
C ASN A 96 -1.80 0.09 -15.57
N LEU A 97 -0.86 -0.78 -15.91
CA LEU A 97 -0.98 -1.78 -16.98
C LEU A 97 -1.19 -3.21 -16.45
N GLY A 98 -1.36 -3.37 -15.12
CA GLY A 98 -1.60 -4.66 -14.46
C GLY A 98 -0.71 -4.93 -13.26
N GLN A 99 0.28 -4.07 -13.01
CA GLN A 99 1.12 -4.16 -11.82
C GLN A 99 0.30 -3.83 -10.56
N ASP A 100 0.71 -4.39 -9.45
CA ASP A 100 0.11 -4.12 -8.15
C ASP A 100 0.41 -2.71 -7.65
N LEU A 101 -0.41 -2.23 -6.72
CA LEU A 101 -0.34 -0.86 -6.24
C LEU A 101 1.06 -0.43 -5.72
N PRO A 102 1.86 -1.25 -5.02
CA PRO A 102 3.23 -0.89 -4.65
C PRO A 102 4.07 -0.39 -5.82
N PHE A 103 4.02 -1.05 -6.97
CA PHE A 103 4.79 -0.68 -8.15
C PHE A 103 4.34 0.65 -8.77
N LEU A 104 3.05 0.98 -8.66
CA LEU A 104 2.54 2.29 -9.09
C LEU A 104 3.04 3.44 -8.20
N LEU A 105 3.47 3.13 -6.97
CA LEU A 105 4.01 4.08 -5.99
C LEU A 105 5.55 4.11 -5.93
N ASN A 106 6.25 3.30 -6.72
CA ASN A 106 7.71 3.10 -6.64
C ASN A 106 8.53 4.40 -6.78
N TYR A 107 8.04 5.39 -7.53
CA TYR A 107 8.74 6.67 -7.73
C TYR A 107 8.46 7.72 -6.65
N THR A 108 7.68 7.36 -5.63
CA THR A 108 7.44 8.21 -4.44
C THR A 108 8.71 8.28 -3.58
N PRO A 109 8.99 9.42 -2.90
CA PRO A 109 10.16 9.53 -2.03
C PRO A 109 10.23 8.44 -0.95
N SER A 110 11.43 7.91 -0.73
CA SER A 110 11.75 6.89 0.28
C SER A 110 11.00 5.56 0.14
N VAL A 111 10.37 5.29 -1.01
CA VAL A 111 9.68 4.01 -1.30
C VAL A 111 10.63 3.05 -2.01
N ILE A 112 10.64 1.79 -1.58
CA ILE A 112 11.27 0.65 -2.25
C ILE A 112 10.20 -0.42 -2.43
N THR A 113 10.16 -1.07 -3.59
CA THR A 113 9.20 -2.14 -3.90
C THR A 113 9.92 -3.42 -4.27
N HIS A 114 9.29 -4.55 -4.01
CA HIS A 114 9.77 -5.88 -4.40
C HIS A 114 8.61 -6.76 -4.86
N SER A 115 8.93 -7.84 -5.56
CA SER A 115 7.98 -8.83 -6.05
C SER A 115 8.61 -10.22 -5.96
N ASP A 116 7.92 -11.17 -5.36
CA ASP A 116 8.42 -12.53 -5.24
C ASP A 116 8.46 -13.25 -6.60
N ALA A 117 7.48 -12.97 -7.45
CA ALA A 117 7.46 -13.44 -8.84
C ALA A 117 8.35 -12.64 -9.80
N GLY A 118 8.99 -11.56 -9.34
CA GLY A 118 9.95 -10.74 -10.09
C GLY A 118 9.40 -9.84 -11.19
N ALA A 119 8.07 -9.78 -11.37
CA ALA A 119 7.41 -9.03 -12.46
C ALA A 119 6.41 -7.96 -11.98
N GLY A 120 6.27 -7.73 -10.68
CA GLY A 120 5.39 -6.71 -10.10
C GLY A 120 3.90 -7.07 -10.12
N ILE A 121 3.55 -8.33 -10.31
CA ILE A 121 2.21 -8.90 -10.27
C ILE A 121 2.23 -10.10 -9.31
N GLY A 122 1.23 -10.23 -8.44
CA GLY A 122 1.11 -11.29 -7.46
C GLY A 122 1.57 -10.86 -6.07
N TYR A 123 2.45 -11.61 -5.42
CA TYR A 123 3.01 -11.21 -4.14
C TYR A 123 4.01 -10.07 -4.32
N THR A 124 3.61 -8.90 -3.85
CA THR A 124 4.38 -7.66 -3.93
C THR A 124 4.37 -6.94 -2.58
N GLY A 125 5.45 -6.25 -2.30
CA GLY A 125 5.58 -5.47 -1.07
C GLY A 125 6.26 -4.13 -1.27
N MET A 126 6.22 -3.30 -0.22
CA MET A 126 6.91 -2.02 -0.20
C MET A 126 7.47 -1.70 1.17
N ARG A 127 8.52 -0.88 1.18
CA ARG A 127 9.09 -0.24 2.37
C ARG A 127 9.07 1.27 2.18
N ILE A 128 8.83 2.02 3.25
CA ILE A 128 8.86 3.49 3.26
C ILE A 128 9.79 3.95 4.38
N ARG A 129 10.83 4.74 4.07
CA ARG A 129 11.89 5.11 5.03
C ARG A 129 12.55 3.89 5.69
N GLY A 130 12.67 2.76 4.97
CA GLY A 130 13.17 1.49 5.50
C GLY A 130 12.24 0.78 6.49
N THR A 131 11.02 1.27 6.73
CA THR A 131 10.03 0.53 7.54
C THR A 131 9.26 -0.45 6.66
N ASP A 132 9.05 -1.65 7.16
CA ASP A 132 8.33 -2.72 6.45
C ASP A 132 6.81 -2.48 6.41
N GLN A 133 6.11 -3.27 5.60
CA GLN A 133 4.67 -3.12 5.36
C GLN A 133 3.80 -3.24 6.63
N THR A 134 4.27 -3.92 7.68
CA THR A 134 3.53 -4.06 8.94
C THR A 134 3.47 -2.75 9.74
N ARG A 135 4.25 -1.74 9.35
CA ARG A 135 4.32 -0.40 9.92
C ARG A 135 3.74 0.68 8.99
N ILE A 136 3.12 0.24 7.89
CA ILE A 136 2.45 1.12 6.92
C ILE A 136 0.96 0.93 7.04
N ASN A 137 0.28 1.93 7.58
CA ASN A 137 -1.18 1.91 7.65
C ASN A 137 -1.79 2.20 6.28
N VAL A 138 -2.80 1.44 5.90
CA VAL A 138 -3.56 1.66 4.66
C VAL A 138 -5.03 1.80 4.98
N THR A 139 -5.64 2.86 4.48
CA THR A 139 -7.08 3.07 4.58
C THR A 139 -7.71 3.22 3.20
N VAL A 140 -8.91 2.66 3.04
CA VAL A 140 -9.78 2.90 1.88
C VAL A 140 -11.01 3.66 2.36
N ASN A 141 -11.16 4.90 1.88
CA ASN A 141 -12.23 5.81 2.31
C ASN A 141 -12.26 6.04 3.84
N GLY A 142 -11.10 6.06 4.49
CA GLY A 142 -10.96 6.21 5.93
C GLY A 142 -11.19 4.95 6.76
N ILE A 143 -11.50 3.82 6.14
CA ILE A 143 -11.65 2.49 6.77
C ILE A 143 -10.31 1.77 6.70
N PRO A 144 -9.73 1.28 7.83
CA PRO A 144 -8.50 0.51 7.81
C PRO A 144 -8.70 -0.82 7.09
N ILE A 145 -7.69 -1.22 6.29
CA ILE A 145 -7.70 -2.49 5.55
C ILE A 145 -6.49 -3.37 5.85
N ASN A 146 -5.58 -2.94 6.72
CA ASN A 146 -4.53 -3.80 7.20
C ASN A 146 -5.13 -5.01 7.92
N ASP A 147 -4.60 -6.18 7.63
CA ASP A 147 -4.92 -7.38 8.38
C ASP A 147 -4.64 -7.17 9.87
N ALA A 148 -5.56 -7.61 10.73
CA ALA A 148 -5.50 -7.27 12.15
C ALA A 148 -4.41 -8.06 12.90
N GLU A 149 -4.02 -9.23 12.43
CA GLU A 149 -3.01 -10.08 13.06
C GLU A 149 -1.60 -9.79 12.53
N SER A 150 -1.42 -9.65 11.23
CA SER A 150 -0.11 -9.39 10.60
C SER A 150 0.23 -7.91 10.49
N HIS A 151 -0.76 -7.01 10.59
CA HIS A 151 -0.67 -5.56 10.28
C HIS A 151 -0.25 -5.25 8.84
N GLY A 152 -0.10 -6.24 7.97
CA GLY A 152 0.22 -6.06 6.56
C GLY A 152 -1.01 -5.79 5.69
N VAL A 153 -0.76 -5.43 4.44
CA VAL A 153 -1.75 -5.46 3.36
C VAL A 153 -1.20 -6.37 2.27
N PHE A 154 -1.93 -7.43 1.98
CA PHE A 154 -1.62 -8.33 0.88
C PHE A 154 -2.24 -7.76 -0.40
N TRP A 155 -1.43 -7.07 -1.20
CA TRP A 155 -1.90 -6.37 -2.41
C TRP A 155 -2.46 -7.31 -3.46
N VAL A 156 -2.00 -8.54 -3.48
CA VAL A 156 -2.50 -9.63 -4.32
C VAL A 156 -4.00 -9.88 -4.10
N ASN A 157 -4.53 -9.63 -2.89
CA ASN A 157 -5.96 -9.72 -2.56
C ASN A 157 -6.79 -8.52 -3.04
N MET A 158 -6.14 -7.51 -3.63
CA MET A 158 -6.76 -6.30 -4.18
C MET A 158 -6.38 -6.07 -5.65
N PRO A 159 -6.57 -7.06 -6.55
CA PRO A 159 -6.11 -6.97 -7.93
C PRO A 159 -6.76 -5.80 -8.65
N ASP A 160 -5.95 -5.04 -9.41
CA ASP A 160 -6.39 -3.87 -10.19
C ASP A 160 -7.19 -2.84 -9.36
N PHE A 161 -6.94 -2.76 -8.05
CA PHE A 161 -7.67 -1.83 -7.20
C PHE A 161 -7.43 -0.37 -7.63
N ALA A 162 -6.23 -0.07 -8.14
CA ALA A 162 -5.86 1.24 -8.67
C ALA A 162 -6.83 1.77 -9.74
N SER A 163 -7.46 0.89 -10.53
CA SER A 163 -8.50 1.28 -11.51
C SER A 163 -9.78 1.83 -10.88
N SER A 164 -10.02 1.59 -9.58
CA SER A 164 -11.15 2.14 -8.80
C SER A 164 -10.74 3.28 -7.87
N VAL A 165 -9.51 3.77 -7.98
CA VAL A 165 -8.96 4.82 -7.11
C VAL A 165 -9.03 6.18 -7.82
N ASP A 166 -9.47 7.19 -7.09
CA ASP A 166 -9.47 8.60 -7.53
C ASP A 166 -8.15 9.30 -7.17
N ASN A 167 -7.69 9.09 -5.96
CA ASN A 167 -6.40 9.61 -5.52
C ASN A 167 -5.87 8.85 -4.29
N ILE A 168 -4.56 8.95 -4.08
CA ILE A 168 -3.85 8.37 -2.93
C ILE A 168 -3.09 9.50 -2.25
N GLN A 169 -3.16 9.56 -0.91
CA GLN A 169 -2.25 10.40 -0.14
C GLN A 169 -1.34 9.52 0.72
N ILE A 170 -0.05 9.69 0.55
CA ILE A 170 0.99 9.04 1.36
C ILE A 170 1.50 10.04 2.37
N GLN A 171 1.32 9.74 3.66
CA GLN A 171 1.91 10.49 4.78
C GLN A 171 3.11 9.67 5.29
N ARG A 172 4.29 10.26 5.34
CA ARG A 172 5.51 9.59 5.81
C ARG A 172 5.74 9.94 7.28
N GLY A 173 6.29 8.97 8.05
CA GLY A 173 6.41 9.08 9.50
C GLY A 173 5.10 8.79 10.22
N VAL A 174 4.94 9.30 11.45
CA VAL A 174 3.71 9.16 12.22
C VAL A 174 2.64 10.05 11.62
N GLY A 175 1.69 9.47 10.91
CA GLY A 175 0.56 10.16 10.32
C GLY A 175 -0.42 10.74 11.35
N THR A 176 -1.55 11.27 10.89
CA THR A 176 -2.61 11.77 11.77
C THR A 176 -3.31 10.63 12.50
N SER A 177 -3.91 10.89 13.69
CA SER A 177 -4.56 9.89 14.55
C SER A 177 -5.81 9.24 13.96
N THR A 178 -6.30 9.76 12.86
CA THR A 178 -7.42 9.22 12.10
C THR A 178 -7.07 7.94 11.33
N ASN A 179 -5.79 7.62 11.23
CA ASN A 179 -5.30 6.41 10.59
C ASN A 179 -5.30 5.26 11.62
N GLY A 180 -5.38 4.02 11.15
CA GLY A 180 -5.53 2.83 12.00
C GLY A 180 -4.26 2.39 12.75
N ALA A 181 -4.22 1.12 13.12
CA ALA A 181 -3.22 0.50 13.99
C ALA A 181 -1.77 0.62 13.52
N ALA A 182 -1.52 0.44 12.24
CA ALA A 182 -0.18 0.42 11.66
C ALA A 182 0.38 1.82 11.33
N THR A 183 -0.20 2.91 11.87
CA THR A 183 0.28 4.29 11.69
C THR A 183 1.55 4.53 12.50
N PHE A 184 2.64 3.93 12.07
CA PHE A 184 3.91 3.95 12.81
C PHE A 184 5.07 4.43 11.92
N GLY A 185 5.20 3.91 10.69
CA GLY A 185 6.22 4.32 9.73
C GLY A 185 5.69 5.21 8.60
N ALA A 186 4.49 4.92 8.12
CA ALA A 186 3.80 5.70 7.09
C ALA A 186 2.29 5.40 7.08
N SER A 187 1.52 6.22 6.34
CA SER A 187 0.10 5.96 6.07
C SER A 187 -0.22 6.19 4.60
N ILE A 188 -0.97 5.29 4.00
CA ILE A 188 -1.47 5.35 2.63
C ILE A 188 -2.99 5.49 2.70
N ASN A 189 -3.50 6.66 2.34
CA ASN A 189 -4.93 6.96 2.37
C ASN A 189 -5.48 6.95 0.97
N ILE A 190 -6.22 5.90 0.64
CA ILE A 190 -6.81 5.66 -0.68
C ILE A 190 -8.24 6.19 -0.70
N GLN A 191 -8.55 7.00 -1.67
CA GLN A 191 -9.91 7.41 -2.00
C GLN A 191 -10.36 6.68 -3.26
N THR A 192 -11.49 5.98 -3.18
CA THR A 192 -12.09 5.34 -4.35
C THR A 192 -12.76 6.37 -5.24
N ASP A 193 -13.06 5.95 -6.46
CA ASP A 193 -13.66 6.80 -7.49
C ASP A 193 -14.80 7.65 -6.95
N THR A 194 -14.72 8.94 -7.26
CA THR A 194 -15.74 9.93 -7.00
C THR A 194 -16.84 9.87 -8.07
N ARG A 195 -18.00 10.44 -7.74
CA ARG A 195 -19.12 10.58 -8.64
C ARG A 195 -18.73 11.24 -9.97
N LYS A 196 -19.13 10.64 -11.07
CA LYS A 196 -19.13 11.28 -12.40
C LYS A 196 -20.53 11.82 -12.73
N ASP A 197 -20.59 12.98 -13.37
CA ASP A 197 -21.88 13.58 -13.75
C ASP A 197 -22.49 12.91 -14.99
N GLU A 198 -21.66 12.40 -15.91
CA GLU A 198 -22.08 11.77 -17.16
C GLU A 198 -21.89 10.25 -17.10
N ALA A 199 -22.82 9.54 -17.75
CA ALA A 199 -22.67 8.10 -17.97
C ALA A 199 -21.40 7.81 -18.79
N TYR A 200 -20.73 6.72 -18.47
CA TYR A 200 -19.51 6.31 -19.15
C TYR A 200 -19.37 4.79 -19.22
N ALA A 201 -18.61 4.35 -20.20
CA ALA A 201 -18.06 3.01 -20.26
C ALA A 201 -16.59 3.10 -20.66
N GLU A 202 -15.75 2.28 -20.07
CA GLU A 202 -14.31 2.24 -20.32
C GLU A 202 -13.86 0.78 -20.39
N THR A 203 -12.94 0.46 -21.31
CA THR A 203 -12.27 -0.84 -21.34
C THR A 203 -10.77 -0.65 -21.39
N GLU A 204 -10.06 -1.29 -20.47
CA GLU A 204 -8.61 -1.27 -20.40
C GLU A 204 -8.10 -2.68 -20.65
N ASN A 205 -7.22 -2.83 -21.64
CA ASN A 205 -6.63 -4.10 -21.99
C ASN A 205 -5.13 -3.93 -22.12
N SER A 206 -4.35 -4.77 -21.45
CA SER A 206 -2.90 -4.78 -21.59
C SER A 206 -2.37 -6.20 -21.74
N PHE A 207 -1.19 -6.30 -22.34
CA PHE A 207 -0.41 -7.52 -22.49
C PHE A 207 1.08 -7.19 -22.41
N GLY A 208 1.90 -8.14 -22.01
CA GLY A 208 3.33 -7.91 -21.87
C GLY A 208 4.16 -9.18 -21.72
N SER A 209 5.39 -8.98 -21.28
CA SER A 209 6.33 -10.05 -20.95
C SER A 209 5.73 -11.01 -19.92
N PHE A 210 6.22 -12.23 -19.87
CA PHE A 210 5.75 -13.28 -18.97
C PHE A 210 4.26 -13.58 -19.14
N ASN A 211 3.77 -13.52 -20.40
CA ASN A 211 2.37 -13.75 -20.74
C ASN A 211 1.38 -12.89 -19.90
N SER A 212 1.88 -11.78 -19.35
CA SER A 212 1.08 -10.90 -18.50
C SER A 212 -0.06 -10.26 -19.27
N ARG A 213 -1.27 -10.28 -18.71
CA ARG A 213 -2.50 -9.74 -19.33
C ARG A 213 -3.37 -9.10 -18.27
N LYS A 214 -3.97 -7.97 -18.62
CA LYS A 214 -5.01 -7.31 -17.85
C LYS A 214 -6.21 -7.04 -18.75
N HIS A 215 -7.40 -7.32 -18.25
CA HIS A 215 -8.67 -7.00 -18.89
C HIS A 215 -9.58 -6.37 -17.85
N THR A 216 -9.95 -5.10 -18.06
CA THR A 216 -10.80 -4.34 -17.15
C THR A 216 -11.93 -3.68 -17.92
N VAL A 217 -13.14 -3.78 -17.38
CA VAL A 217 -14.33 -3.07 -17.86
C VAL A 217 -14.87 -2.24 -16.72
N ARG A 218 -15.16 -0.97 -17.02
CA ARG A 218 -15.76 -0.01 -16.08
C ARG A 218 -16.99 0.62 -16.72
N VAL A 219 -18.07 0.73 -15.93
CA VAL A 219 -19.31 1.38 -16.36
C VAL A 219 -19.83 2.25 -15.22
N GLY A 220 -20.42 3.37 -15.57
CA GLY A 220 -21.09 4.24 -14.60
C GLY A 220 -22.31 4.91 -15.21
N SER A 221 -23.34 5.06 -14.37
CA SER A 221 -24.61 5.66 -14.78
C SER A 221 -24.53 7.17 -14.99
N GLY A 222 -23.46 7.81 -14.50
CA GLY A 222 -23.51 9.24 -14.25
C GLY A 222 -24.53 9.58 -13.15
N LEU A 223 -24.83 10.85 -12.98
CA LEU A 223 -25.76 11.33 -11.96
C LEU A 223 -27.22 11.24 -12.45
N LEU A 224 -27.95 10.23 -12.02
CA LEU A 224 -29.36 10.02 -12.30
C LEU A 224 -30.23 10.93 -11.43
N ASN A 225 -31.16 11.66 -12.05
CA ASN A 225 -32.05 12.60 -11.36
C ASN A 225 -31.32 13.57 -10.43
N ASN A 226 -30.11 13.95 -10.75
CA ASN A 226 -29.21 14.82 -9.97
C ASN A 226 -28.90 14.32 -8.54
N ARG A 227 -29.13 13.03 -8.22
CA ARG A 227 -28.98 12.52 -6.84
C ARG A 227 -28.41 11.11 -6.74
N TRP A 228 -28.52 10.27 -7.73
CA TRP A 228 -28.10 8.87 -7.65
C TRP A 228 -27.01 8.57 -8.65
N ALA A 229 -25.99 7.84 -8.23
CA ALA A 229 -24.98 7.30 -9.14
C ALA A 229 -24.70 5.84 -8.81
N VAL A 230 -24.41 5.06 -9.84
CA VAL A 230 -23.98 3.66 -9.72
C VAL A 230 -22.80 3.45 -10.64
N ASP A 231 -21.73 2.84 -10.11
CA ASP A 231 -20.50 2.55 -10.84
C ASP A 231 -20.12 1.09 -10.62
N GLY A 232 -19.52 0.47 -11.63
CA GLY A 232 -19.06 -0.90 -11.57
C GLY A 232 -17.77 -1.13 -12.34
N ARG A 233 -16.92 -2.03 -11.81
CA ARG A 233 -15.71 -2.52 -12.45
C ARG A 233 -15.62 -4.03 -12.33
N LEU A 234 -15.18 -4.70 -13.39
CA LEU A 234 -14.75 -6.09 -13.41
C LEU A 234 -13.34 -6.14 -13.96
N SER A 235 -12.47 -6.93 -13.35
CA SER A 235 -11.08 -7.05 -13.76
C SER A 235 -10.56 -8.47 -13.66
N LYS A 236 -9.68 -8.82 -14.61
CA LYS A 236 -8.92 -10.07 -14.66
C LYS A 236 -7.47 -9.75 -14.99
N ILE A 237 -6.54 -10.26 -14.17
CA ILE A 237 -5.11 -10.18 -14.41
C ILE A 237 -4.54 -11.59 -14.40
N THR A 238 -3.64 -11.89 -15.32
CA THR A 238 -2.86 -13.13 -15.34
C THR A 238 -1.41 -12.82 -15.69
N SER A 239 -0.48 -13.60 -15.14
CA SER A 239 0.94 -13.54 -15.45
C SER A 239 1.57 -14.89 -15.16
N ASP A 240 2.58 -15.30 -15.95
CA ASP A 240 3.37 -16.49 -15.67
C ASP A 240 4.50 -16.22 -14.63
N GLY A 241 4.76 -14.92 -14.31
CA GLY A 241 5.88 -14.49 -13.47
C GLY A 241 7.22 -14.53 -14.20
N TYR A 242 8.24 -13.89 -13.63
CA TYR A 242 9.63 -13.99 -14.08
C TYR A 242 10.32 -15.21 -13.49
N VAL A 243 10.05 -15.47 -12.21
CA VAL A 243 10.54 -16.68 -11.51
C VAL A 243 9.77 -17.90 -12.02
N ASP A 244 10.43 -19.03 -12.16
CA ASP A 244 9.86 -20.26 -12.69
C ASP A 244 8.59 -20.67 -11.95
N ARG A 245 7.53 -20.98 -12.72
CA ARG A 245 6.21 -21.40 -12.20
C ARG A 245 5.46 -20.35 -11.37
N ALA A 246 6.02 -19.19 -11.05
CA ALA A 246 5.44 -18.17 -10.20
C ALA A 246 4.26 -17.42 -10.85
N PHE A 247 3.28 -18.20 -11.36
CA PHE A 247 2.11 -17.62 -12.02
C PHE A 247 1.16 -16.93 -11.05
N SER A 248 0.38 -15.99 -11.57
CA SER A 248 -0.71 -15.31 -10.89
C SER A 248 -1.97 -15.33 -11.75
N ASP A 249 -3.10 -15.74 -11.18
CA ASP A 249 -4.45 -15.68 -11.75
C ASP A 249 -5.35 -14.91 -10.80
N LEU A 250 -5.62 -13.63 -11.13
CA LEU A 250 -6.24 -12.68 -10.23
C LEU A 250 -7.54 -12.16 -10.82
N GLN A 251 -8.59 -12.08 -9.98
CA GLN A 251 -9.91 -11.58 -10.37
C GLN A 251 -10.40 -10.57 -9.35
N SER A 252 -11.07 -9.52 -9.79
CA SER A 252 -11.70 -8.57 -8.88
C SER A 252 -12.93 -7.91 -9.47
N TYR A 253 -13.80 -7.45 -8.56
CA TYR A 253 -14.87 -6.53 -8.91
C TYR A 253 -14.91 -5.35 -7.92
N PHE A 254 -15.51 -4.26 -8.36
CA PHE A 254 -15.84 -3.09 -7.55
C PHE A 254 -17.21 -2.58 -7.97
N LEU A 255 -18.13 -2.46 -7.02
CA LEU A 255 -19.46 -1.87 -7.24
C LEU A 255 -19.65 -0.74 -6.22
N SER A 256 -20.11 0.39 -6.69
CA SER A 256 -20.42 1.55 -5.86
C SER A 256 -21.78 2.09 -6.20
N GLY A 257 -22.59 2.37 -5.18
CA GLY A 257 -23.87 3.04 -5.33
C GLY A 257 -23.96 4.19 -4.32
N GLY A 258 -24.42 5.38 -4.77
CA GLY A 258 -24.50 6.54 -3.91
C GLY A 258 -25.76 7.38 -4.11
N TYR A 259 -26.23 7.92 -2.98
CA TYR A 259 -27.22 8.99 -2.95
C TYR A 259 -26.52 10.29 -2.54
N TYR A 260 -26.65 11.32 -3.36
CA TYR A 260 -26.02 12.62 -3.22
C TYR A 260 -27.08 13.70 -3.02
N GLY A 261 -27.44 13.96 -1.78
CA GLY A 261 -28.37 15.03 -1.43
C GLY A 261 -27.64 16.32 -1.05
N ASP A 262 -28.41 17.40 -0.85
CA ASP A 262 -27.86 18.72 -0.57
C ASP A 262 -27.09 18.79 0.78
N LYS A 263 -27.50 18.00 1.78
CA LYS A 263 -26.91 17.96 3.11
C LYS A 263 -26.43 16.57 3.54
N HIS A 264 -26.75 15.54 2.79
CA HIS A 264 -26.49 14.16 3.17
C HIS A 264 -26.02 13.36 1.95
N VAL A 265 -24.94 12.61 2.11
CA VAL A 265 -24.43 11.63 1.14
C VAL A 265 -24.43 10.26 1.80
N PHE A 266 -24.98 9.27 1.11
CA PHE A 266 -24.90 7.86 1.49
C PHE A 266 -24.21 7.12 0.37
N LYS A 267 -23.23 6.30 0.68
CA LYS A 267 -22.50 5.51 -0.31
C LYS A 267 -22.36 4.07 0.19
N VAL A 268 -22.55 3.12 -0.71
CA VAL A 268 -22.26 1.70 -0.49
C VAL A 268 -21.19 1.29 -1.48
N ASN A 269 -20.12 0.68 -1.00
CA ASN A 269 -19.10 0.05 -1.81
C ASN A 269 -19.05 -1.44 -1.51
N LEU A 270 -19.00 -2.24 -2.55
CA LEU A 270 -18.83 -3.69 -2.52
C LEU A 270 -17.65 -4.01 -3.43
N PHE A 271 -16.59 -4.62 -2.90
CA PHE A 271 -15.47 -5.02 -3.73
C PHE A 271 -14.84 -6.31 -3.23
N SER A 272 -14.24 -7.03 -4.16
CA SER A 272 -13.66 -8.34 -3.90
C SER A 272 -12.39 -8.53 -4.70
N GLY A 273 -11.46 -9.26 -4.12
CA GLY A 273 -10.33 -9.87 -4.80
C GLY A 273 -10.33 -11.38 -4.59
N LYS A 274 -9.96 -12.10 -5.63
CA LYS A 274 -9.69 -13.54 -5.60
C LYS A 274 -8.37 -13.77 -6.30
N GLU A 275 -7.49 -14.49 -5.63
CA GLU A 275 -6.21 -14.92 -6.15
C GLU A 275 -6.10 -16.44 -6.26
N GLN A 276 -5.28 -16.86 -7.20
CA GLN A 276 -4.55 -18.10 -7.23
C GLN A 276 -3.15 -17.77 -7.70
N THR A 277 -2.16 -17.98 -6.84
CA THR A 277 -0.75 -17.69 -7.13
C THR A 277 0.10 -18.91 -6.81
N TYR A 278 1.11 -19.17 -7.65
CA TYR A 278 2.10 -20.21 -7.35
C TYR A 278 3.16 -19.63 -6.41
N GLN A 279 3.55 -20.40 -5.40
CA GLN A 279 4.49 -19.98 -4.37
C GLN A 279 5.90 -19.79 -4.94
N SER A 280 6.53 -18.68 -4.58
CA SER A 280 7.93 -18.36 -4.84
C SER A 280 8.59 -17.71 -3.62
N TRP A 281 8.16 -18.17 -2.42
CA TRP A 281 8.48 -17.55 -1.14
C TRP A 281 9.91 -17.82 -0.65
N ASN A 282 10.56 -18.90 -1.15
CA ASN A 282 11.90 -19.27 -0.70
C ASN A 282 13.04 -18.49 -1.37
N GLY A 283 12.71 -17.63 -2.36
CA GLY A 283 13.74 -16.91 -3.10
C GLY A 283 14.72 -17.80 -3.87
N VAL A 284 15.71 -17.18 -4.48
CA VAL A 284 16.78 -17.85 -5.24
C VAL A 284 18.05 -17.90 -4.39
N PRO A 285 18.68 -19.06 -4.15
CA PRO A 285 19.96 -19.14 -3.47
C PRO A 285 21.02 -18.29 -4.17
N GLU A 286 21.89 -17.61 -3.44
CA GLU A 286 22.96 -16.77 -3.97
C GLU A 286 23.81 -17.51 -5.02
N SER A 287 24.11 -18.77 -4.76
CA SER A 287 24.91 -19.63 -5.66
C SER A 287 24.28 -19.85 -7.04
N LEU A 288 22.98 -19.64 -7.19
CA LEU A 288 22.25 -19.83 -8.43
C LEU A 288 21.95 -18.52 -9.17
N LEU A 289 22.14 -17.36 -8.56
CA LEU A 289 21.79 -16.06 -9.17
C LEU A 289 22.44 -15.81 -10.54
N GLU A 290 23.67 -16.26 -10.76
CA GLU A 290 24.36 -16.09 -12.03
C GLU A 290 23.99 -17.17 -13.07
N SER A 291 23.71 -18.41 -12.63
CA SER A 291 23.50 -19.57 -13.49
C SER A 291 22.02 -19.87 -13.77
N ASP A 292 21.16 -19.65 -12.80
CA ASP A 292 19.71 -19.94 -12.88
C ASP A 292 18.91 -18.93 -12.02
N ARG A 293 18.86 -17.71 -12.51
CA ARG A 293 18.25 -16.58 -11.81
C ARG A 293 16.73 -16.71 -11.63
N THR A 294 16.09 -17.59 -12.37
CA THR A 294 14.65 -17.84 -12.29
C THR A 294 14.28 -19.05 -11.44
N PHE A 295 15.28 -19.67 -10.81
CA PHE A 295 15.09 -20.86 -9.99
C PHE A 295 13.97 -20.68 -8.97
N ASN A 296 13.12 -21.70 -8.85
CA ASN A 296 12.13 -21.84 -7.82
C ASN A 296 12.22 -23.23 -7.19
N SER A 297 12.43 -23.30 -5.88
CA SER A 297 12.57 -24.56 -5.15
C SER A 297 11.28 -25.38 -5.13
N TYR A 298 10.13 -24.74 -5.24
CA TYR A 298 8.83 -25.42 -5.30
C TYR A 298 8.64 -26.06 -6.68
N THR A 299 8.29 -27.34 -6.72
CA THR A 299 8.15 -28.12 -7.96
C THR A 299 6.81 -28.85 -8.09
N TYR A 300 6.03 -28.93 -7.01
CA TYR A 300 4.71 -29.54 -7.03
C TYR A 300 3.74 -28.65 -7.82
N GLU A 301 2.93 -29.27 -8.72
CA GLU A 301 2.07 -28.52 -9.66
C GLU A 301 1.08 -27.59 -8.97
N ASN A 302 0.57 -27.98 -7.79
CA ASN A 302 -0.40 -27.20 -7.02
C ASN A 302 0.20 -26.52 -5.78
N GLU A 303 1.49 -26.21 -5.79
CA GLU A 303 2.11 -25.38 -4.74
C GLU A 303 1.58 -23.93 -4.82
N THR A 304 0.28 -23.79 -4.53
CA THR A 304 -0.45 -22.54 -4.77
C THR A 304 -1.03 -21.96 -3.51
N ASP A 305 -1.12 -20.63 -3.48
CA ASP A 305 -1.97 -19.89 -2.57
C ASP A 305 -3.29 -19.55 -3.26
N ASN A 306 -4.37 -19.70 -2.53
CA ASN A 306 -5.74 -19.49 -3.00
C ASN A 306 -6.49 -18.72 -1.93
N TYR A 307 -6.73 -17.45 -2.14
CA TYR A 307 -7.42 -16.61 -1.19
C TYR A 307 -8.48 -15.74 -1.86
N LYS A 308 -9.56 -15.49 -1.13
CA LYS A 308 -10.63 -14.58 -1.53
C LYS A 308 -10.96 -13.65 -0.39
N GLN A 309 -11.08 -12.36 -0.69
CA GLN A 309 -11.46 -11.34 0.27
C GLN A 309 -12.60 -10.48 -0.28
N ASP A 310 -13.70 -10.41 0.45
CA ASP A 310 -14.89 -9.62 0.12
C ASP A 310 -15.01 -8.45 1.11
N HIS A 311 -15.20 -7.24 0.61
CA HIS A 311 -15.33 -6.01 1.40
C HIS A 311 -16.69 -5.36 1.17
N TYR A 312 -17.33 -4.95 2.26
CA TYR A 312 -18.60 -4.23 2.29
C TYR A 312 -18.42 -2.95 3.09
N GLN A 313 -18.73 -1.80 2.49
CA GLN A 313 -18.61 -0.51 3.15
C GLN A 313 -19.93 0.26 3.00
N PHE A 314 -20.44 0.79 4.10
CA PHE A 314 -21.52 1.77 4.13
C PHE A 314 -20.97 3.07 4.70
N ILE A 315 -21.07 4.14 3.93
CA ILE A 315 -20.45 5.42 4.24
C ILE A 315 -21.54 6.50 4.27
N TYR A 316 -21.53 7.30 5.30
CA TYR A 316 -22.41 8.44 5.48
C TYR A 316 -21.60 9.70 5.72
N THR A 317 -21.98 10.79 5.03
CA THR A 317 -21.48 12.15 5.26
C THR A 317 -22.66 13.09 5.35
N GLY A 318 -22.69 13.94 6.39
CA GLY A 318 -23.76 14.88 6.60
C GLY A 318 -23.27 16.26 7.05
N SER A 319 -23.98 17.33 6.61
CA SER A 319 -23.85 18.68 7.14
C SER A 319 -24.97 18.92 8.14
N LEU A 320 -24.64 19.00 9.43
CA LEU A 320 -25.60 19.29 10.49
C LEU A 320 -25.93 20.78 10.54
N SER A 321 -24.94 21.63 10.22
CA SER A 321 -25.05 23.07 10.06
C SER A 321 -23.87 23.55 9.18
N ASP A 322 -23.79 24.86 8.95
CA ASP A 322 -22.68 25.47 8.20
C ASP A 322 -21.31 25.21 8.85
N ASN A 323 -21.30 25.06 10.20
CA ASN A 323 -20.08 24.84 10.98
C ASN A 323 -19.82 23.38 11.34
N TRP A 324 -20.84 22.51 11.31
CA TRP A 324 -20.73 21.14 11.78
C TRP A 324 -20.98 20.14 10.67
N LYS A 325 -20.03 19.22 10.50
CA LYS A 325 -20.13 18.08 9.61
C LYS A 325 -19.92 16.78 10.37
N VAL A 326 -20.57 15.72 9.93
CA VAL A 326 -20.45 14.39 10.52
C VAL A 326 -20.13 13.40 9.43
N ASN A 327 -19.19 12.49 9.71
CA ASN A 327 -18.86 11.37 8.86
C ASN A 327 -18.95 10.09 9.69
N GLY A 328 -19.39 9.02 9.05
CA GLY A 328 -19.39 7.68 9.63
C GLY A 328 -19.28 6.63 8.57
N ALA A 329 -18.63 5.52 8.89
CA ALA A 329 -18.60 4.37 8.02
C ALA A 329 -18.73 3.10 8.86
N LEU A 330 -19.49 2.14 8.31
CA LEU A 330 -19.55 0.75 8.79
C LEU A 330 -18.87 -0.12 7.74
N HIS A 331 -18.14 -1.11 8.19
CA HIS A 331 -17.47 -2.05 7.29
C HIS A 331 -17.55 -3.49 7.77
N TYR A 332 -17.50 -4.40 6.82
CA TYR A 332 -17.33 -5.81 7.03
C TYR A 332 -16.43 -6.37 5.92
N THR A 333 -15.43 -7.13 6.31
CA THR A 333 -14.52 -7.84 5.41
C THR A 333 -14.55 -9.31 5.78
N ALA A 334 -14.82 -10.18 4.81
CA ALA A 334 -14.71 -11.63 4.96
C ALA A 334 -13.55 -12.13 4.09
N GLY A 335 -12.65 -12.88 4.72
CA GLY A 335 -11.50 -13.48 4.06
C GLY A 335 -11.46 -14.98 4.26
N GLN A 336 -11.22 -15.75 3.21
CA GLN A 336 -11.06 -17.20 3.30
C GLN A 336 -10.12 -17.72 2.22
N GLY A 337 -9.20 -18.59 2.63
CA GLY A 337 -8.31 -19.21 1.69
C GLY A 337 -7.35 -20.21 2.33
N TYR A 338 -6.53 -20.78 1.48
CA TYR A 338 -5.51 -21.74 1.88
C TYR A 338 -4.34 -21.67 0.93
N TYR A 339 -3.17 -22.01 1.43
CA TYR A 339 -2.07 -22.43 0.59
C TYR A 339 -1.84 -23.94 0.70
N GLU A 340 -1.50 -24.58 -0.45
CA GLU A 340 -1.27 -26.00 -0.60
C GLU A 340 0.22 -26.26 -0.78
N GLN A 341 0.76 -27.24 -0.06
CA GLN A 341 2.17 -27.60 -0.09
C GLN A 341 2.37 -29.11 -0.16
N PHE A 342 3.31 -29.54 -1.00
CA PHE A 342 3.86 -30.88 -0.98
C PHE A 342 5.06 -30.91 -0.03
N ARG A 343 5.08 -31.91 0.83
CA ARG A 343 6.16 -32.18 1.77
C ARG A 343 6.67 -33.59 1.52
N GLU A 344 7.96 -33.68 1.19
CA GLU A 344 8.63 -34.95 0.92
C GLU A 344 9.18 -35.49 2.24
N ASP A 345 8.85 -36.77 2.52
CA ASP A 345 9.36 -37.52 3.67
C ASP A 345 9.18 -36.81 5.04
N ASP A 346 8.03 -36.15 5.23
CA ASP A 346 7.71 -35.42 6.46
C ASP A 346 7.30 -36.39 7.57
N ASP A 347 7.69 -36.10 8.79
CA ASP A 347 7.45 -36.95 9.97
C ASP A 347 5.96 -36.93 10.35
N PHE A 348 5.39 -38.11 10.67
CA PHE A 348 4.01 -38.21 11.16
C PHE A 348 3.79 -37.43 12.46
N GLU A 349 4.80 -37.30 13.30
CA GLU A 349 4.75 -36.57 14.57
C GLU A 349 4.42 -35.10 14.36
N ASP A 350 4.93 -34.46 13.32
CA ASP A 350 4.66 -33.07 12.96
C ASP A 350 3.18 -32.80 12.64
N TYR A 351 2.45 -33.88 12.36
CA TYR A 351 1.02 -33.83 12.03
C TYR A 351 0.14 -34.46 13.11
N ASN A 352 0.69 -34.66 14.29
CA ASN A 352 0.00 -35.36 15.40
C ASN A 352 -0.59 -36.72 14.98
N LEU A 353 0.17 -37.46 14.19
CA LEU A 353 -0.17 -38.78 13.68
C LEU A 353 0.72 -39.86 14.31
N PRO A 354 0.18 -41.04 14.65
CA PRO A 354 1.01 -42.15 15.06
C PRO A 354 1.75 -42.73 13.86
N PRO A 355 2.94 -43.34 14.09
CA PRO A 355 3.67 -44.04 13.06
C PRO A 355 2.79 -45.09 12.36
N ALA A 356 2.98 -45.29 11.06
CA ALA A 356 2.31 -46.34 10.30
C ALA A 356 3.08 -47.66 10.38
N PHE A 357 2.40 -48.80 10.20
CA PHE A 357 3.02 -50.11 10.20
C PHE A 357 2.80 -50.83 8.84
N ILE A 358 3.88 -51.23 8.19
CA ILE A 358 3.83 -52.08 6.97
C ILE A 358 4.49 -53.39 7.32
N GLY A 359 3.68 -54.41 7.57
CA GLY A 359 4.18 -55.70 8.11
C GLY A 359 4.79 -55.51 9.52
N ASN A 360 6.08 -55.72 9.67
CA ASN A 360 6.82 -55.53 10.93
C ASN A 360 7.66 -54.22 10.93
N GLU A 361 7.59 -53.44 9.90
CA GLU A 361 8.33 -52.15 9.80
C GLU A 361 7.49 -51.01 10.31
N THR A 362 8.13 -50.19 11.13
CA THR A 362 7.57 -48.92 11.59
C THR A 362 7.97 -47.85 10.57
N ILE A 363 7.00 -47.12 10.04
CA ILE A 363 7.16 -46.01 9.14
C ILE A 363 6.87 -44.73 9.92
N GLU A 364 7.84 -43.87 10.08
CA GLU A 364 7.77 -42.64 10.88
C GLU A 364 7.50 -41.39 10.03
N SER A 365 7.80 -41.45 8.73
CA SER A 365 7.65 -40.34 7.78
C SER A 365 7.00 -40.79 6.48
N THR A 366 6.48 -39.84 5.70
CA THR A 366 5.89 -40.08 4.38
C THR A 366 5.71 -38.78 3.61
N ASP A 367 5.57 -38.90 2.28
CA ASP A 367 5.16 -37.74 1.49
C ASP A 367 3.72 -37.34 1.81
N ILE A 368 3.50 -36.06 1.99
CA ILE A 368 2.23 -35.46 2.40
C ILE A 368 1.90 -34.26 1.49
N ILE A 369 0.61 -34.08 1.17
CA ILE A 369 0.10 -32.80 0.67
C ILE A 369 -0.80 -32.22 1.76
N ARG A 370 -0.43 -31.03 2.22
CA ARG A 370 -1.16 -30.30 3.26
C ARG A 370 -1.74 -29.00 2.72
N ARG A 371 -2.82 -28.55 3.37
CA ARG A 371 -3.36 -27.18 3.23
C ARG A 371 -3.33 -26.49 4.56
N ARG A 372 -2.92 -25.22 4.55
CA ARG A 372 -3.02 -24.36 5.72
C ARG A 372 -4.03 -23.26 5.40
N TRP A 373 -5.08 -23.22 6.23
CA TRP A 373 -6.25 -22.39 6.02
C TRP A 373 -6.25 -21.16 6.93
N LEU A 374 -6.76 -20.07 6.39
CA LEU A 374 -7.21 -18.90 7.11
C LEU A 374 -8.67 -18.62 6.75
N ASP A 375 -9.53 -18.48 7.77
CA ASP A 375 -10.91 -18.04 7.64
C ASP A 375 -11.12 -16.90 8.63
N ASN A 376 -11.41 -15.69 8.15
CA ASN A 376 -11.43 -14.52 9.00
C ASN A 376 -12.51 -13.51 8.64
N ASP A 377 -13.03 -12.88 9.70
CA ASP A 377 -13.97 -11.77 9.62
C ASP A 377 -13.38 -10.53 10.29
N PHE A 378 -13.46 -9.37 9.62
CA PHE A 378 -13.07 -8.10 10.18
C PHE A 378 -14.18 -7.07 9.98
N TYR A 379 -14.71 -6.54 11.06
CA TYR A 379 -15.85 -5.64 11.00
C TYR A 379 -15.80 -4.55 12.06
N GLY A 380 -16.51 -3.46 11.79
CA GLY A 380 -16.55 -2.35 12.72
C GLY A 380 -17.10 -1.07 12.12
N GLY A 381 -16.73 0.03 12.76
CA GLY A 381 -17.14 1.34 12.31
C GLY A 381 -16.19 2.43 12.75
N VAL A 382 -16.16 3.49 11.95
CA VAL A 382 -15.40 4.72 12.23
C VAL A 382 -16.32 5.92 12.12
N PHE A 383 -16.04 6.97 12.89
CA PHE A 383 -16.82 8.21 12.86
C PHE A 383 -15.95 9.44 13.10
N SER A 384 -16.42 10.60 12.62
CA SER A 384 -15.88 11.89 13.00
C SER A 384 -16.93 13.00 12.99
N PHE A 385 -16.80 13.95 13.92
CA PHE A 385 -17.52 15.20 13.97
C PHE A 385 -16.52 16.33 13.72
N ASN A 386 -16.74 17.09 12.67
CA ASN A 386 -15.85 18.17 12.26
C ASN A 386 -16.54 19.50 12.51
N TYR A 387 -15.89 20.36 13.29
CA TYR A 387 -16.32 21.73 13.55
C TYR A 387 -15.35 22.72 12.90
N ILE A 388 -15.88 23.64 12.11
CA ILE A 388 -15.13 24.77 11.58
C ILE A 388 -15.83 26.06 12.11
N SER A 389 -15.07 26.92 12.80
CA SER A 389 -15.61 28.19 13.29
C SER A 389 -16.05 29.08 12.12
N GLY A 390 -17.01 29.99 12.40
CA GLY A 390 -17.56 30.88 11.38
C GLY A 390 -16.54 31.85 10.76
N ASP A 391 -15.46 32.15 11.48
CA ASP A 391 -14.29 32.93 11.00
C ASP A 391 -13.21 32.06 10.34
N GLY A 392 -13.37 30.71 10.34
CA GLY A 392 -12.39 29.77 9.81
C GLY A 392 -11.14 29.55 10.68
N ALA A 393 -11.02 30.25 11.82
CA ALA A 393 -9.81 30.19 12.64
C ALA A 393 -9.65 28.90 13.41
N TRP A 394 -10.72 28.15 13.68
CA TRP A 394 -10.69 26.84 14.32
C TRP A 394 -11.23 25.76 13.39
N ASP A 395 -10.47 24.66 13.27
CA ASP A 395 -10.88 23.39 12.67
C ASP A 395 -10.65 22.29 13.70
N VAL A 396 -11.74 21.72 14.24
CA VAL A 396 -11.69 20.72 15.31
C VAL A 396 -12.39 19.46 14.86
N ILE A 397 -11.73 18.31 15.02
CA ILE A 397 -12.26 17.00 14.69
C ILE A 397 -12.24 16.12 15.93
N LEU A 398 -13.40 15.68 16.38
CA LEU A 398 -13.57 14.60 17.35
C LEU A 398 -13.96 13.34 16.57
N GLY A 399 -13.22 12.25 16.71
CA GLY A 399 -13.55 11.03 16.02
C GLY A 399 -13.00 9.79 16.71
N GLY A 400 -13.29 8.64 16.14
CA GLY A 400 -12.87 7.37 16.68
C GLY A 400 -13.31 6.19 15.83
N GLY A 401 -12.99 5.00 16.30
CA GLY A 401 -13.39 3.75 15.68
C GLY A 401 -13.41 2.60 16.67
N ALA A 402 -14.18 1.58 16.33
CA ALA A 402 -14.22 0.30 17.02
C ALA A 402 -14.30 -0.81 15.99
N ASN A 403 -13.32 -1.69 15.99
CA ASN A 403 -13.20 -2.77 15.04
C ASN A 403 -12.96 -4.08 15.78
N ARG A 404 -13.46 -5.17 15.23
CA ARG A 404 -13.25 -6.52 15.71
C ARG A 404 -12.79 -7.41 14.58
N TYR A 405 -11.82 -8.24 14.86
CA TYR A 405 -11.34 -9.33 14.03
C TYR A 405 -11.62 -10.65 14.74
N ASP A 406 -12.15 -11.62 14.01
CA ASP A 406 -12.33 -13.02 14.40
C ASP A 406 -11.60 -13.87 13.35
N GLY A 407 -10.54 -14.59 13.74
CA GLY A 407 -9.72 -15.43 12.87
C GLY A 407 -9.73 -16.87 13.28
N TYR A 408 -9.74 -17.76 12.30
CA TYR A 408 -9.61 -19.20 12.48
C TYR A 408 -8.53 -19.75 11.56
N HIS A 409 -7.50 -20.34 12.16
CA HIS A 409 -6.35 -20.92 11.47
C HIS A 409 -6.37 -22.43 11.69
N PHE A 410 -6.20 -23.20 10.61
CA PHE A 410 -6.09 -24.65 10.74
C PHE A 410 -5.32 -25.26 9.57
N GLY A 411 -4.68 -26.41 9.83
CA GLY A 411 -4.02 -27.20 8.80
C GLY A 411 -4.68 -28.53 8.60
N GLU A 412 -4.82 -28.99 7.35
CA GLU A 412 -5.37 -30.30 7.01
C GLU A 412 -4.46 -31.04 6.03
N ILE A 413 -4.37 -32.36 6.20
CA ILE A 413 -3.72 -33.27 5.25
C ILE A 413 -4.76 -33.70 4.22
N ILE A 414 -4.50 -33.42 2.95
CA ILE A 414 -5.41 -33.79 1.86
C ILE A 414 -4.97 -35.04 1.11
N TRP A 415 -3.70 -35.39 1.22
CA TRP A 415 -3.13 -36.61 0.64
C TRP A 415 -1.87 -37.03 1.42
N SER A 416 -1.64 -38.34 1.46
CA SER A 416 -0.44 -38.96 2.02
C SER A 416 -0.09 -40.20 1.22
N ARG A 417 1.19 -40.44 0.94
CA ARG A 417 1.66 -41.64 0.24
C ARG A 417 1.36 -42.91 1.04
N ILE A 418 1.56 -42.84 2.35
CA ILE A 418 1.22 -43.88 3.30
C ILE A 418 0.13 -43.32 4.23
N ALA A 419 -1.10 -43.71 3.99
CA ALA A 419 -2.21 -43.37 4.87
C ALA A 419 -2.22 -44.32 6.05
N GLY A 420 -1.93 -43.82 7.25
CA GLY A 420 -2.18 -44.55 8.51
C GLY A 420 -3.67 -44.67 8.82
N ASN A 421 -4.01 -44.91 10.08
CA ASN A 421 -5.40 -44.93 10.56
C ASN A 421 -5.99 -43.53 10.73
N THR A 422 -5.83 -42.65 9.75
CA THR A 422 -6.29 -41.26 9.82
C THR A 422 -7.58 -41.08 9.04
N GLY A 423 -8.40 -40.12 9.48
CA GLY A 423 -9.57 -39.69 8.74
C GLY A 423 -9.19 -38.84 7.50
N ILE A 424 -10.06 -38.79 6.50
CA ILE A 424 -9.92 -37.90 5.35
C ILE A 424 -9.91 -36.46 5.88
N ARG A 425 -8.96 -35.64 5.39
CA ARG A 425 -8.76 -34.24 5.80
C ARG A 425 -8.51 -34.13 7.31
N HIS A 426 -7.56 -34.94 7.82
CA HIS A 426 -7.12 -34.84 9.21
C HIS A 426 -6.60 -33.43 9.49
N LYS A 427 -7.23 -32.77 10.46
CA LYS A 427 -6.72 -31.49 10.97
C LYS A 427 -5.59 -31.75 11.94
N TYR A 428 -4.40 -31.26 11.65
CA TYR A 428 -3.25 -31.48 12.49
C TYR A 428 -2.98 -30.32 13.45
N TYR A 429 -3.52 -29.12 13.16
CA TYR A 429 -3.59 -28.02 14.11
C TYR A 429 -4.82 -27.16 13.88
N GLU A 430 -5.25 -26.47 14.90
CA GLU A 430 -6.27 -25.42 14.80
C GLU A 430 -6.15 -24.44 15.96
N ASN A 431 -6.36 -23.17 15.67
CA ASN A 431 -6.42 -22.11 16.67
C ASN A 431 -7.34 -20.99 16.21
N THR A 432 -7.79 -20.21 17.19
CA THR A 432 -8.66 -19.05 16.98
C THR A 432 -8.01 -17.80 17.51
N ALA A 433 -8.32 -16.65 16.92
CA ALA A 433 -7.88 -15.35 17.36
C ALA A 433 -9.01 -14.34 17.36
N ILE A 434 -9.07 -13.50 18.38
CA ILE A 434 -10.00 -12.38 18.49
C ILE A 434 -9.21 -11.14 18.84
N LYS A 435 -9.37 -10.08 18.03
CA LYS A 435 -8.74 -8.80 18.29
C LYS A 435 -9.76 -7.67 18.24
N ASP A 436 -9.95 -6.98 19.36
CA ASP A 436 -10.75 -5.78 19.48
C ASP A 436 -9.83 -4.55 19.48
N ASP A 437 -10.03 -3.61 18.56
CA ASP A 437 -9.30 -2.35 18.46
C ASP A 437 -10.27 -1.17 18.57
N ARG A 438 -10.07 -0.32 19.57
CA ARG A 438 -10.92 0.84 19.85
C ARG A 438 -10.05 2.07 19.99
N ASN A 439 -10.44 3.15 19.34
CA ASN A 439 -9.74 4.42 19.48
C ASN A 439 -10.70 5.61 19.56
N LEU A 440 -10.24 6.65 20.25
CA LEU A 440 -10.87 7.96 20.30
C LEU A 440 -9.78 9.03 20.12
N TYR A 441 -10.04 10.02 19.27
CA TYR A 441 -9.09 11.11 19.05
C TYR A 441 -9.76 12.47 18.98
N LEU A 442 -9.00 13.49 19.38
CA LEU A 442 -9.33 14.90 19.24
C LEU A 442 -8.20 15.60 18.50
N LYS A 443 -8.50 16.10 17.32
CA LYS A 443 -7.58 16.87 16.47
C LYS A 443 -8.08 18.30 16.35
N ALA A 444 -7.19 19.28 16.53
CA ALA A 444 -7.51 20.69 16.38
C ALA A 444 -6.41 21.43 15.63
N THR A 445 -6.80 22.29 14.71
CA THR A 445 -5.94 23.29 14.08
C THR A 445 -6.51 24.67 14.38
N HIS A 446 -5.64 25.59 14.83
CA HIS A 446 -6.03 26.95 15.16
C HIS A 446 -5.10 27.96 14.50
N GLU A 447 -5.67 28.91 13.76
CA GLU A 447 -4.95 30.05 13.23
C GLU A 447 -4.76 31.11 14.34
N VAL A 448 -3.58 31.11 14.97
CA VAL A 448 -3.26 31.99 16.11
C VAL A 448 -2.83 33.38 15.68
N ALA A 449 -2.38 33.54 14.45
CA ALA A 449 -2.05 34.79 13.78
C ALA A 449 -2.20 34.56 12.27
N GLU A 450 -2.21 35.66 11.51
CA GLU A 450 -2.34 35.56 10.05
C GLU A 450 -1.36 34.54 9.46
N ARG A 451 -1.90 33.43 8.86
CA ARG A 451 -1.14 32.32 8.23
C ARG A 451 -0.25 31.53 9.19
N LEU A 452 -0.43 31.65 10.50
CA LEU A 452 0.29 30.87 11.51
C LEU A 452 -0.69 29.94 12.22
N TYR A 453 -0.48 28.63 12.06
CA TYR A 453 -1.37 27.59 12.56
C TYR A 453 -0.68 26.76 13.63
N LEU A 454 -1.38 26.52 14.74
CA LEU A 454 -1.03 25.51 15.74
C LEU A 454 -1.88 24.28 15.52
N PHE A 455 -1.24 23.14 15.63
CA PHE A 455 -1.86 21.82 15.47
C PHE A 455 -1.69 21.00 16.74
N GLY A 456 -2.76 20.35 17.18
CA GLY A 456 -2.76 19.36 18.26
C GLY A 456 -3.61 18.16 17.87
N ASP A 457 -3.15 16.95 18.17
CA ASP A 457 -3.86 15.71 17.89
C ASP A 457 -3.56 14.73 19.02
N LEU A 458 -4.59 14.34 19.76
CA LEU A 458 -4.53 13.47 20.91
C LEU A 458 -5.34 12.20 20.62
N GLN A 459 -4.72 11.05 20.69
CA GLN A 459 -5.39 9.77 20.51
C GLN A 459 -5.19 8.89 21.73
N HIS A 460 -6.27 8.24 22.17
CA HIS A 460 -6.24 7.10 23.06
C HIS A 460 -6.70 5.86 22.27
N ARG A 461 -5.91 4.78 22.31
CA ARG A 461 -6.19 3.53 21.63
C ARG A 461 -6.08 2.36 22.61
N MET A 462 -7.07 1.47 22.57
CA MET A 462 -7.13 0.24 23.37
C MET A 462 -7.19 -0.94 22.41
N VAL A 463 -6.34 -1.94 22.68
CA VAL A 463 -6.32 -3.20 21.92
C VAL A 463 -6.41 -4.36 22.90
N ASP A 464 -7.41 -5.22 22.71
CA ASP A 464 -7.52 -6.50 23.39
C ASP A 464 -7.29 -7.60 22.35
N TYR A 465 -6.27 -8.43 22.54
CA TYR A 465 -5.91 -9.48 21.61
C TYR A 465 -5.80 -10.82 22.34
N ARG A 466 -6.61 -11.80 21.91
CA ARG A 466 -6.66 -13.15 22.46
C ARG A 466 -6.51 -14.16 21.35
N PHE A 467 -5.70 -15.18 21.57
CA PHE A 467 -5.56 -16.32 20.69
C PHE A 467 -5.39 -17.60 21.53
N ASP A 468 -5.94 -18.70 21.02
CA ASP A 468 -5.93 -19.98 21.73
C ASP A 468 -6.01 -21.16 20.76
N GLY A 469 -5.25 -22.20 21.02
CA GLY A 469 -5.23 -23.45 20.27
C GLY A 469 -3.84 -24.00 20.05
N THR A 470 -3.65 -24.76 18.98
CA THR A 470 -2.38 -25.37 18.59
C THR A 470 -1.88 -24.75 17.31
N ASN A 471 -0.60 -24.47 17.20
CA ASN A 471 0.06 -23.98 15.99
C ASN A 471 0.54 -25.15 15.11
N ASP A 472 1.03 -24.84 13.91
CA ASP A 472 1.47 -25.82 12.91
C ASP A 472 2.66 -26.69 13.34
N ASP A 473 3.45 -26.23 14.28
CA ASP A 473 4.55 -26.95 14.92
C ASP A 473 4.13 -27.71 16.19
N GLN A 474 2.84 -27.97 16.37
CA GLN A 474 2.22 -28.66 17.49
C GLN A 474 2.36 -27.95 18.85
N ARG A 475 2.96 -26.74 18.90
CA ARG A 475 3.00 -25.96 20.14
C ARG A 475 1.62 -25.42 20.49
N VAL A 476 1.25 -25.50 21.76
CA VAL A 476 0.07 -24.81 22.27
C VAL A 476 0.37 -23.33 22.32
N VAL A 477 -0.41 -22.52 21.60
CA VAL A 477 -0.32 -21.08 21.57
C VAL A 477 -1.54 -20.49 22.26
N THR A 478 -1.31 -19.78 23.35
CA THR A 478 -2.38 -19.11 24.11
C THR A 478 -1.87 -17.75 24.55
N GLY A 479 -2.63 -16.72 24.27
CA GLY A 479 -2.32 -15.35 24.66
C GLY A 479 -3.57 -14.54 24.97
N ASP A 480 -3.46 -13.68 25.97
CA ASP A 480 -4.47 -12.68 26.34
C ASP A 480 -3.75 -11.39 26.69
N GLN A 481 -3.73 -10.45 25.75
CA GLN A 481 -2.96 -9.22 25.82
C GLN A 481 -3.87 -8.02 25.73
N THR A 482 -3.67 -7.04 26.62
CA THR A 482 -4.39 -5.76 26.60
C THR A 482 -3.38 -4.62 26.55
N TYR A 483 -3.52 -3.77 25.55
CA TYR A 483 -2.68 -2.59 25.36
C TYR A 483 -3.49 -1.32 25.49
N ASN A 484 -2.92 -0.31 26.14
CA ASN A 484 -3.50 1.02 26.28
C ASN A 484 -2.46 2.04 25.82
N PHE A 485 -2.70 2.69 24.72
CA PHE A 485 -1.76 3.62 24.08
C PHE A 485 -2.30 5.05 24.12
N PHE A 486 -1.41 6.00 24.45
CA PHE A 486 -1.65 7.42 24.32
C PHE A 486 -0.66 8.00 23.30
N ASN A 487 -1.17 8.56 22.22
CA ASN A 487 -0.44 9.02 21.05
C ASN A 487 -0.65 10.53 20.83
N PRO A 488 0.02 11.41 21.58
CA PRO A 488 -0.06 12.85 21.38
C PRO A 488 0.79 13.30 20.20
N LYS A 489 0.29 14.31 19.46
CA LYS A 489 1.00 14.97 18.36
C LYS A 489 0.77 16.45 18.43
N PHE A 490 1.81 17.24 18.17
CA PHE A 490 1.78 18.69 18.17
C PHE A 490 2.59 19.22 17.01
N GLY A 491 2.19 20.37 16.51
CA GLY A 491 2.97 21.02 15.47
C GLY A 491 2.56 22.46 15.20
N ILE A 492 3.35 23.09 14.38
CA ILE A 492 3.16 24.47 13.93
C ILE A 492 3.39 24.52 12.42
N SER A 493 2.59 25.29 11.72
CA SER A 493 2.83 25.59 10.30
C SER A 493 2.63 27.07 10.02
N TYR A 494 3.41 27.60 9.07
CA TYR A 494 3.38 28.98 8.64
C TYR A 494 3.33 29.07 7.11
N GLU A 495 2.32 29.71 6.59
CA GLU A 495 2.16 29.97 5.17
C GLU A 495 2.75 31.34 4.82
N SER A 496 3.85 31.36 4.10
CA SER A 496 4.44 32.62 3.64
C SER A 496 3.60 33.26 2.52
N GLY A 497 3.68 34.59 2.39
CA GLY A 497 3.02 35.30 1.27
C GLY A 497 3.53 34.91 -0.11
N SER A 498 4.63 34.15 -0.21
CA SER A 498 5.25 33.66 -1.45
C SER A 498 4.83 32.25 -1.83
N GLY A 499 3.81 31.65 -1.18
CA GLY A 499 3.29 30.32 -1.51
C GLY A 499 4.14 29.16 -0.96
N GLN A 500 4.87 29.40 0.11
CA GLN A 500 5.62 28.39 0.84
C GLN A 500 4.91 28.09 2.16
N THR A 501 4.86 26.79 2.53
CA THR A 501 4.42 26.35 3.87
C THR A 501 5.61 25.76 4.62
N TRP A 502 5.98 26.38 5.72
CA TRP A 502 6.98 25.90 6.67
C TRP A 502 6.27 25.18 7.80
N TYR A 503 6.82 24.05 8.27
CA TYR A 503 6.21 23.31 9.36
C TYR A 503 7.26 22.65 10.24
N ALA A 504 6.86 22.39 11.50
CA ALA A 504 7.57 21.54 12.43
C ALA A 504 6.57 20.77 13.28
N SER A 505 6.87 19.52 13.62
CA SER A 505 6.00 18.68 14.43
C SER A 505 6.78 17.71 15.31
N TYR A 506 6.13 17.31 16.39
CA TYR A 506 6.52 16.20 17.27
C TYR A 506 5.32 15.26 17.44
N ALA A 507 5.55 13.98 17.30
CA ALA A 507 4.51 12.96 17.41
C ALA A 507 5.01 11.74 18.19
N VAL A 508 4.12 11.15 18.99
CA VAL A 508 4.32 9.86 19.63
C VAL A 508 3.39 8.84 18.97
N ALA A 509 3.91 7.66 18.67
CA ALA A 509 3.11 6.51 18.26
C ALA A 509 3.52 5.28 19.07
N ASN A 510 2.55 4.43 19.37
CA ASN A 510 2.77 3.12 20.00
C ASN A 510 2.12 2.04 19.14
N ARG A 511 2.69 0.84 19.12
CA ARG A 511 2.23 -0.29 18.35
C ARG A 511 2.40 -1.58 19.14
N GLU A 512 1.38 -2.41 19.12
CA GLU A 512 1.42 -3.77 19.66
C GLU A 512 2.16 -4.73 18.72
N PRO A 513 2.73 -5.84 19.24
CA PRO A 513 3.25 -6.93 18.43
C PRO A 513 2.18 -7.56 17.53
N VAL A 514 2.60 -8.14 16.41
CA VAL A 514 1.75 -8.94 15.52
C VAL A 514 1.71 -10.40 15.97
N ARG A 515 0.82 -11.21 15.37
CA ARG A 515 0.69 -12.62 15.70
C ARG A 515 2.02 -13.38 15.62
N ASP A 516 2.73 -13.22 14.50
CA ASP A 516 3.98 -13.95 14.24
C ASP A 516 5.06 -13.63 15.29
N ASP A 517 5.04 -12.40 15.85
CA ASP A 517 5.96 -12.03 16.93
C ASP A 517 5.76 -12.89 18.20
N PHE A 518 4.54 -13.48 18.39
CA PHE A 518 4.23 -14.39 19.51
C PHE A 518 4.43 -15.86 19.14
N THR A 519 4.17 -16.24 17.89
CA THR A 519 4.11 -17.64 17.47
C THR A 519 5.42 -18.16 16.89
N ASP A 520 6.22 -17.33 16.25
CA ASP A 520 7.41 -17.76 15.51
C ASP A 520 8.70 -17.65 16.34
N ASN A 521 8.68 -16.81 17.38
CA ASN A 521 9.84 -16.70 18.26
C ASN A 521 9.91 -17.85 19.28
N PRO A 522 11.09 -18.42 19.58
CA PRO A 522 11.29 -19.29 20.72
C PRO A 522 11.00 -18.48 21.99
N ILE A 523 9.95 -18.86 22.72
CA ILE A 523 9.39 -18.08 23.83
C ILE A 523 10.33 -18.14 25.04
N THR A 524 11.39 -17.38 25.03
CA THR A 524 12.14 -17.03 26.24
C THR A 524 11.63 -15.71 26.83
N GLU A 525 11.16 -14.78 25.99
CA GLU A 525 10.57 -13.50 26.40
C GLU A 525 9.39 -13.14 25.48
N LEU A 526 8.28 -12.67 26.07
CA LEU A 526 7.15 -12.17 25.30
C LEU A 526 7.54 -10.89 24.55
N PRO A 527 7.10 -10.71 23.28
CA PRO A 527 7.37 -9.49 22.53
C PRO A 527 6.74 -8.26 23.20
N ARG A 528 7.48 -7.18 23.22
CA ARG A 528 7.05 -5.91 23.83
C ARG A 528 6.47 -4.96 22.78
N PRO A 529 5.52 -4.10 23.17
CA PRO A 529 5.01 -3.07 22.26
C PRO A 529 6.09 -2.03 21.95
N GLU A 530 6.10 -1.57 20.71
CA GLU A 530 7.02 -0.56 20.22
C GLU A 530 6.54 0.85 20.55
N ARG A 531 7.48 1.77 20.81
CA ARG A 531 7.19 3.20 20.90
C ARG A 531 8.11 3.99 19.98
N LEU A 532 7.52 4.94 19.25
CA LEU A 532 8.19 5.88 18.37
C LEU A 532 7.96 7.32 18.83
N ASN A 533 9.05 8.08 18.98
CA ASN A 533 9.05 9.53 19.06
C ASN A 533 9.55 10.08 17.72
N ASN A 534 8.72 10.84 17.01
CA ASN A 534 9.02 11.37 15.69
C ASN A 534 9.08 12.90 15.70
N ILE A 535 10.18 13.46 15.22
CA ILE A 535 10.33 14.91 14.99
C ILE A 535 10.44 15.12 13.49
N GLU A 536 9.67 16.05 12.96
CA GLU A 536 9.77 16.48 11.56
C GLU A 536 9.82 17.99 11.45
N ALA A 537 10.55 18.48 10.47
CA ALA A 537 10.55 19.89 10.08
C ALA A 537 10.77 20.01 8.58
N GLY A 538 10.04 20.89 7.92
CA GLY A 538 10.16 20.99 6.48
C GLY A 538 9.55 22.25 5.88
N VAL A 539 9.73 22.36 4.58
CA VAL A 539 9.11 23.37 3.72
C VAL A 539 8.55 22.69 2.47
N ARG A 540 7.40 23.14 2.03
CA ARG A 540 6.81 22.78 0.74
C ARG A 540 6.30 24.02 0.03
N SER A 541 6.34 23.98 -1.30
CA SER A 541 5.92 25.10 -2.14
C SER A 541 5.36 24.61 -3.46
N LYS A 542 4.32 25.28 -3.91
CA LYS A 542 3.71 25.11 -5.23
C LYS A 542 3.68 26.46 -5.93
N LEU A 543 4.65 26.71 -6.77
CA LEU A 543 4.71 27.88 -7.64
C LEU A 543 4.18 27.50 -9.03
N ALA A 544 3.97 28.48 -9.91
CA ALA A 544 3.40 28.24 -11.24
C ALA A 544 4.14 27.15 -12.05
N ASN A 545 5.48 27.16 -12.02
CA ASN A 545 6.32 26.25 -12.82
C ASN A 545 7.21 25.34 -11.96
N LEU A 546 7.23 25.52 -10.63
CA LEU A 546 8.13 24.81 -9.72
C LEU A 546 7.36 24.33 -8.50
N THR A 547 7.35 23.04 -8.29
CA THR A 547 6.95 22.43 -7.03
C THR A 547 8.20 21.88 -6.35
N TYR A 548 8.38 22.16 -5.06
CA TYR A 548 9.47 21.59 -4.29
C TYR A 548 9.08 21.34 -2.84
N SER A 549 9.75 20.40 -2.22
CA SER A 549 9.71 20.19 -0.78
C SER A 549 11.06 19.73 -0.25
N ALA A 550 11.36 20.14 0.97
CA ALA A 550 12.45 19.60 1.75
C ALA A 550 11.93 19.25 3.13
N ASN A 551 12.24 18.06 3.61
CA ASN A 551 11.81 17.57 4.91
C ASN A 551 13.00 16.94 5.64
N PHE A 552 13.17 17.28 6.90
CA PHE A 552 14.03 16.59 7.86
C PHE A 552 13.13 15.76 8.79
N TYR A 553 13.58 14.53 9.13
CA TYR A 553 12.92 13.68 10.11
C TYR A 553 13.95 13.04 11.05
N TYR A 554 13.51 12.82 12.29
CA TYR A 554 14.21 12.02 13.29
C TYR A 554 13.20 11.15 14.05
N MET A 555 13.32 9.84 13.88
CA MET A 555 12.43 8.81 14.39
C MET A 555 13.21 8.01 15.43
N ASP A 556 12.93 8.22 16.72
CA ASP A 556 13.56 7.55 17.86
C ASP A 556 12.65 6.46 18.39
N TYR A 557 13.13 5.23 18.37
CA TYR A 557 12.40 4.03 18.76
C TYR A 557 12.85 3.47 20.09
N LYS A 558 11.87 2.98 20.85
CA LYS A 558 12.06 2.16 22.05
C LYS A 558 11.38 0.81 21.83
N ASP A 559 12.07 -0.26 22.20
CA ASP A 559 11.62 -1.65 22.03
C ASP A 559 11.15 -1.95 20.60
N GLN A 560 11.85 -1.42 19.57
CA GLN A 560 11.51 -1.67 18.19
C GLN A 560 11.59 -3.17 17.87
N LEU A 561 10.55 -3.74 17.25
CA LEU A 561 10.56 -5.08 16.66
C LEU A 561 11.24 -5.00 15.30
N ILE A 562 12.51 -5.35 15.24
CA ILE A 562 13.30 -5.33 14.01
C ILE A 562 13.28 -6.70 13.32
N LEU A 563 13.48 -6.70 12.00
CA LEU A 563 13.66 -7.91 11.21
C LEU A 563 14.99 -8.54 11.55
N THR A 564 15.00 -9.83 11.94
CA THR A 564 16.26 -10.55 12.28
C THR A 564 17.07 -10.90 11.02
N GLY A 565 16.48 -10.82 9.85
CA GLY A 565 17.04 -11.30 8.59
C GLY A 565 16.52 -12.69 8.20
N GLN A 566 15.92 -13.43 9.11
CA GLN A 566 15.36 -14.76 8.91
C GLN A 566 13.87 -14.68 8.54
N ILE A 567 13.39 -15.74 7.89
CA ILE A 567 11.97 -15.94 7.58
C ILE A 567 11.47 -17.23 8.26
N ASN A 568 10.15 -17.29 8.47
CA ASN A 568 9.48 -18.51 8.91
C ASN A 568 9.14 -19.43 7.71
N ASN A 569 8.45 -20.55 7.98
CA ASN A 569 8.07 -21.57 6.99
C ASN A 569 7.15 -21.08 5.85
N VAL A 570 6.70 -19.83 5.89
CA VAL A 570 5.80 -19.23 4.89
C VAL A 570 6.34 -17.92 4.31
N GLY A 571 7.64 -17.66 4.49
CA GLY A 571 8.31 -16.48 3.95
C GLY A 571 8.07 -15.19 4.73
N ALA A 572 7.41 -15.23 5.89
CA ALA A 572 7.25 -14.06 6.75
C ALA A 572 8.51 -13.84 7.59
N TYR A 573 8.95 -12.56 7.70
CA TYR A 573 10.14 -12.21 8.46
C TYR A 573 9.95 -12.34 9.96
N ILE A 574 10.88 -13.01 10.61
CA ILE A 574 10.98 -13.11 12.08
C ILE A 574 11.50 -11.79 12.65
N ARG A 575 10.97 -11.37 13.80
CA ARG A 575 11.32 -10.11 14.47
C ARG A 575 11.68 -10.33 15.92
N GLU A 576 12.54 -9.43 16.44
CA GLU A 576 12.85 -9.34 17.86
C GLU A 576 12.89 -7.89 18.33
N ASN A 577 12.69 -7.66 19.65
CA ASN A 577 12.78 -6.32 20.22
C ASN A 577 14.23 -5.90 20.48
N VAL A 578 14.61 -4.72 19.96
CA VAL A 578 15.83 -4.02 20.35
C VAL A 578 15.49 -2.81 21.22
N ALA A 579 16.30 -2.58 22.27
CA ALA A 579 16.00 -1.56 23.27
C ALA A 579 15.93 -0.15 22.66
N ASN A 580 16.89 0.21 21.81
CA ASN A 580 17.03 1.53 21.22
C ASN A 580 17.48 1.43 19.76
N SER A 581 16.81 2.21 18.91
CA SER A 581 17.18 2.39 17.51
C SER A 581 16.69 3.75 17.01
N TYR A 582 17.22 4.23 15.90
CA TYR A 582 16.74 5.46 15.30
C TYR A 582 16.82 5.44 13.77
N ARG A 583 15.97 6.25 13.14
CA ARG A 583 16.05 6.61 11.72
C ARG A 583 16.08 8.13 11.60
N ALA A 584 17.03 8.68 10.88
CA ALA A 584 17.14 10.11 10.64
C ALA A 584 17.41 10.37 9.17
N GLY A 585 16.82 11.41 8.60
CA GLY A 585 17.07 11.69 7.19
C GLY A 585 16.54 13.03 6.70
N ILE A 586 16.93 13.31 5.46
CA ILE A 586 16.47 14.48 4.69
C ILE A 586 15.88 13.97 3.39
N GLU A 587 14.66 14.39 3.10
CA GLU A 587 13.96 14.10 1.84
C GLU A 587 13.83 15.41 1.05
N LEU A 588 14.28 15.39 -0.19
CA LEU A 588 14.18 16.50 -1.12
C LEU A 588 13.34 16.06 -2.33
N LEU A 589 12.44 16.92 -2.76
CA LEU A 589 11.63 16.73 -3.97
C LEU A 589 11.59 18.03 -4.75
N ALA A 590 11.71 17.94 -6.06
CA ALA A 590 11.49 19.07 -6.96
C ALA A 590 10.92 18.59 -8.30
N ALA A 591 10.00 19.39 -8.86
CA ALA A 591 9.50 19.22 -10.22
C ALA A 591 9.39 20.59 -10.88
N TYR A 592 9.94 20.72 -12.09
CA TYR A 592 9.99 21.97 -12.83
C TYR A 592 9.50 21.81 -14.27
N ALA A 593 8.49 22.59 -14.63
CA ALA A 593 8.01 22.70 -15.99
C ALA A 593 8.92 23.69 -16.78
N LEU A 594 9.90 23.13 -17.51
CA LEU A 594 10.85 23.89 -18.33
C LEU A 594 10.15 24.60 -19.49
N SER A 595 9.14 23.97 -20.06
CA SER A 595 8.28 24.49 -21.13
C SER A 595 6.97 23.69 -21.17
N PRO A 596 5.98 24.07 -21.99
CA PRO A 596 4.78 23.26 -22.19
C PRO A 596 5.06 21.84 -22.68
N GLN A 597 6.24 21.58 -23.27
CA GLN A 597 6.67 20.28 -23.79
C GLN A 597 7.53 19.49 -22.82
N TRP A 598 8.23 20.13 -21.89
CA TRP A 598 9.23 19.49 -21.05
C TRP A 598 8.95 19.69 -19.57
N THR A 599 8.84 18.61 -18.83
CA THR A 599 8.83 18.60 -17.36
C THR A 599 9.96 17.71 -16.86
N VAL A 600 10.69 18.17 -15.88
CA VAL A 600 11.73 17.40 -15.19
C VAL A 600 11.42 17.41 -13.71
N GLY A 601 11.46 16.26 -13.08
CA GLY A 601 11.24 16.15 -11.65
C GLY A 601 12.02 15.00 -11.03
N GLY A 602 12.07 14.99 -9.71
CA GLY A 602 12.70 13.92 -8.98
C GLY A 602 12.67 14.15 -7.48
N ASN A 603 13.12 13.14 -6.78
CA ASN A 603 13.30 13.17 -5.34
C ASN A 603 14.55 12.39 -4.95
N VAL A 604 15.11 12.75 -3.81
CA VAL A 604 16.19 12.02 -3.17
C VAL A 604 16.00 12.05 -1.66
N ALA A 605 16.23 10.92 -1.02
CA ALA A 605 16.27 10.77 0.42
C ALA A 605 17.68 10.33 0.83
N PHE A 606 18.23 11.02 1.82
CA PHE A 606 19.46 10.62 2.51
C PHE A 606 19.07 10.22 3.93
N SER A 607 19.47 9.05 4.38
CA SER A 607 19.11 8.56 5.70
C SER A 607 20.27 7.88 6.42
N ARG A 608 20.18 7.87 7.74
CA ARG A 608 21.00 7.07 8.64
C ARG A 608 20.08 6.33 9.61
N ASN A 609 20.19 5.01 9.63
CA ASN A 609 19.27 4.12 10.33
C ASN A 609 20.11 3.17 11.20
N LYS A 610 20.07 3.31 12.52
CA LYS A 610 20.99 2.61 13.41
C LYS A 610 20.29 1.92 14.57
N ILE A 611 20.85 0.80 15.00
CA ILE A 611 20.53 0.08 16.24
C ILE A 611 21.70 0.28 17.20
N GLU A 612 21.39 0.60 18.46
CA GLU A 612 22.40 0.77 19.49
C GLU A 612 23.11 -0.55 19.81
N GLU A 613 22.33 -1.62 20.00
CA GLU A 613 22.80 -2.96 20.27
C GLU A 613 21.88 -4.00 19.63
N PHE A 614 22.47 -4.98 18.96
CA PHE A 614 21.79 -6.12 18.34
C PHE A 614 22.50 -7.41 18.77
N THR A 615 21.74 -8.43 19.13
CA THR A 615 22.25 -9.74 19.51
C THR A 615 21.82 -10.79 18.51
N GLU A 616 22.78 -11.44 17.84
CA GLU A 616 22.55 -12.55 16.93
C GLU A 616 22.69 -13.88 17.69
N TYR A 617 21.71 -14.76 17.49
CA TYR A 617 21.73 -16.15 17.98
C TYR A 617 21.99 -17.06 16.78
N ILE A 618 23.12 -17.79 16.81
CA ILE A 618 23.58 -18.64 15.72
C ILE A 618 23.50 -20.09 16.16
N ASP A 619 22.74 -20.91 15.46
CA ASP A 619 22.65 -22.34 15.71
C ASP A 619 24.00 -23.03 15.51
N ASP A 620 24.32 -23.96 16.38
CA ASP A 620 25.59 -24.67 16.36
C ASP A 620 25.39 -26.18 16.17
N TYR A 621 25.53 -26.62 14.93
CA TYR A 621 25.45 -28.03 14.52
C TYR A 621 26.83 -28.71 14.50
N SER A 622 27.89 -28.05 14.98
CA SER A 622 29.23 -28.62 15.01
C SER A 622 29.35 -29.78 16.01
N VAL A 623 28.52 -29.75 17.04
CA VAL A 623 28.42 -30.82 18.06
C VAL A 623 26.95 -31.01 18.39
N ASP A 624 26.50 -32.26 18.47
CA ASP A 624 25.14 -32.60 18.86
C ASP A 624 24.75 -32.00 20.22
N GLY A 625 23.64 -31.26 20.28
CA GLY A 625 23.16 -30.58 21.49
C GLY A 625 23.98 -29.35 21.91
N ALA A 626 24.84 -28.82 21.06
CA ALA A 626 25.53 -27.55 21.36
C ALA A 626 24.53 -26.39 21.56
N PRO A 627 24.78 -25.48 22.52
CA PRO A 627 23.94 -24.30 22.67
C PRO A 627 24.18 -23.33 21.49
N GLN A 628 23.21 -22.51 21.18
CA GLN A 628 23.37 -21.40 20.21
C GLN A 628 24.56 -20.52 20.61
N SER A 629 25.32 -20.09 19.64
CA SER A 629 26.35 -19.08 19.80
C SER A 629 25.72 -17.69 19.81
N VAL A 630 26.13 -16.86 20.78
CA VAL A 630 25.57 -15.51 20.94
C VAL A 630 26.63 -14.48 20.60
N VAL A 631 26.32 -13.58 19.67
CA VAL A 631 27.19 -12.49 19.21
C VAL A 631 26.47 -11.18 19.34
N THR A 632 27.08 -10.19 20.00
CA THR A 632 26.49 -8.86 20.17
C THR A 632 27.23 -7.85 19.31
N TYR A 633 26.48 -7.05 18.58
CA TYR A 633 26.93 -5.98 17.69
C TYR A 633 26.45 -4.63 18.24
N SER A 634 27.20 -3.55 17.98
CA SER A 634 26.86 -2.19 18.45
C SER A 634 26.94 -1.19 17.31
N ASP A 635 26.03 -0.21 17.30
CA ASP A 635 25.92 0.87 16.29
C ASP A 635 25.82 0.35 14.84
N THR A 636 25.07 -0.73 14.65
CA THR A 636 24.88 -1.34 13.32
C THR A 636 23.74 -0.71 12.54
N ASP A 637 23.76 -0.88 11.22
CA ASP A 637 22.67 -0.42 10.35
C ASP A 637 21.44 -1.34 10.48
N ILE A 638 20.25 -0.74 10.47
CA ILE A 638 18.99 -1.50 10.48
C ILE A 638 18.84 -2.19 9.12
N ALA A 639 18.49 -3.48 9.13
CA ALA A 639 18.20 -4.26 7.92
C ALA A 639 17.25 -3.53 6.95
N PHE A 640 17.46 -3.71 5.65
CA PHE A 640 16.63 -3.15 4.56
C PHE A 640 16.46 -1.63 4.62
N SER A 641 17.48 -0.92 5.07
CA SER A 641 17.43 0.53 5.29
C SER A 641 18.58 1.24 4.57
N PRO A 642 18.51 1.38 3.22
CA PRO A 642 19.57 1.99 2.44
C PRO A 642 19.76 3.46 2.81
N GLN A 643 20.99 3.96 2.63
CA GLN A 643 21.33 5.35 3.00
C GLN A 643 20.84 6.36 1.96
N ILE A 644 20.73 5.95 0.69
CA ILE A 644 20.29 6.82 -0.41
C ILE A 644 19.18 6.13 -1.20
N ILE A 645 18.06 6.82 -1.38
CA ILE A 645 16.99 6.42 -2.29
C ILE A 645 16.69 7.62 -3.19
N GLY A 646 16.77 7.44 -4.50
CA GLY A 646 16.50 8.49 -5.48
C GLY A 646 15.50 8.04 -6.54
N ALA A 647 14.69 8.98 -7.03
CA ALA A 647 13.87 8.80 -8.22
C ALA A 647 13.84 10.07 -9.05
N ALA A 648 13.81 9.93 -10.37
CA ALA A 648 13.73 11.05 -11.29
C ALA A 648 12.83 10.72 -12.48
N HIS A 649 12.27 11.76 -13.09
CA HIS A 649 11.53 11.61 -14.34
C HIS A 649 11.80 12.79 -15.27
N ILE A 650 11.76 12.49 -16.56
CA ILE A 650 11.78 13.48 -17.64
C ILE A 650 10.58 13.17 -18.53
N ASP A 651 9.64 14.10 -18.60
CA ASP A 651 8.45 13.99 -19.47
C ASP A 651 8.61 14.92 -20.67
N TYR A 652 8.43 14.37 -21.87
CA TYR A 652 8.47 15.08 -23.13
C TYR A 652 7.17 14.94 -23.90
N LYS A 653 6.53 16.05 -24.21
CA LYS A 653 5.27 16.14 -24.98
C LYS A 653 5.53 16.81 -26.33
N PRO A 654 6.06 16.09 -27.34
CA PRO A 654 6.36 16.67 -28.65
C PRO A 654 5.14 17.23 -29.36
N ILE A 655 3.99 16.59 -29.17
CA ILE A 655 2.67 16.99 -29.66
C ILE A 655 1.63 16.79 -28.57
N LYS A 656 0.47 17.45 -28.69
CA LYS A 656 -0.58 17.48 -27.65
C LYS A 656 -1.00 16.11 -27.09
N ASN A 657 -0.95 15.09 -27.93
CA ASN A 657 -1.50 13.76 -27.58
C ASN A 657 -0.44 12.67 -27.36
N LEU A 658 0.84 13.02 -27.42
CA LEU A 658 1.96 12.08 -27.20
C LEU A 658 2.79 12.54 -26.01
N GLU A 659 2.95 11.64 -25.04
CA GLU A 659 3.85 11.80 -23.89
C GLU A 659 4.90 10.68 -23.90
N ILE A 660 6.14 11.05 -23.77
CA ILE A 660 7.30 10.15 -23.64
C ILE A 660 7.93 10.47 -22.29
N SER A 661 8.07 9.47 -21.42
CA SER A 661 8.65 9.66 -20.09
C SER A 661 9.81 8.69 -19.89
N LEU A 662 10.94 9.21 -19.43
CA LEU A 662 12.02 8.40 -18.87
C LEU A 662 11.90 8.50 -17.35
N LEU A 663 11.80 7.36 -16.71
CA LEU A 663 11.69 7.22 -15.26
C LEU A 663 12.96 6.53 -14.76
N SER A 664 13.55 7.02 -13.68
CA SER A 664 14.79 6.48 -13.13
C SER A 664 14.65 6.26 -11.64
N LYS A 665 15.21 5.15 -11.14
CA LYS A 665 15.21 4.81 -9.72
C LYS A 665 16.61 4.37 -9.30
N TYR A 666 17.11 4.93 -8.20
CA TYR A 666 18.32 4.51 -7.52
C TYR A 666 18.01 4.08 -6.09
N VAL A 667 18.55 2.97 -5.67
CA VAL A 667 18.54 2.50 -4.30
C VAL A 667 19.96 2.06 -3.96
N ASP A 668 20.46 2.57 -2.84
CA ASP A 668 21.77 2.23 -2.32
C ASP A 668 21.82 0.82 -1.74
N GLU A 669 23.00 0.33 -1.43
CA GLU A 669 23.19 -0.96 -0.77
C GLU A 669 22.43 -1.03 0.56
N GLN A 670 22.04 -2.23 0.95
CA GLN A 670 21.31 -2.47 2.20
C GLN A 670 21.66 -3.85 2.74
N TYR A 671 21.69 -4.00 4.06
CA TYR A 671 21.95 -5.27 4.68
C TYR A 671 20.69 -6.12 4.80
N LEU A 672 20.82 -7.44 4.69
CA LEU A 672 19.73 -8.41 4.86
C LEU A 672 19.34 -8.57 6.32
N ASP A 673 20.30 -8.37 7.25
CA ASP A 673 20.12 -8.43 8.69
C ASP A 673 20.75 -7.22 9.39
N ASN A 674 20.78 -7.24 10.72
CA ASN A 674 21.28 -6.12 11.54
C ASN A 674 22.73 -6.30 11.98
N THR A 675 23.47 -7.27 11.48
CA THR A 675 24.88 -7.51 11.84
C THR A 675 25.84 -6.56 11.12
N GLN A 676 25.40 -5.95 10.04
CA GLN A 676 26.19 -5.10 9.14
C GLN A 676 27.39 -5.86 8.52
N ARG A 677 27.21 -7.16 8.25
CA ARG A 677 28.23 -7.99 7.60
C ARG A 677 28.15 -7.81 6.09
N GLU A 678 29.33 -7.66 5.45
CA GLU A 678 29.43 -7.46 4.00
C GLU A 678 28.96 -8.66 3.17
N ASP A 679 29.02 -9.87 3.73
CA ASP A 679 28.53 -11.11 3.11
C ASP A 679 27.01 -11.30 3.20
N ARG A 680 26.28 -10.37 3.83
CA ARG A 680 24.81 -10.39 3.98
C ARG A 680 24.19 -9.10 3.47
N ARG A 681 24.42 -8.81 2.19
CA ARG A 681 24.09 -7.52 1.60
C ARG A 681 23.33 -7.66 0.27
N LEU A 682 22.43 -6.74 0.03
CA LEU A 682 21.83 -6.42 -1.27
C LEU A 682 22.64 -5.32 -1.92
N ASP A 683 23.05 -5.49 -3.15
CA ASP A 683 23.80 -4.49 -3.89
C ASP A 683 22.92 -3.28 -4.29
N SER A 684 23.58 -2.13 -4.45
CA SER A 684 22.91 -0.95 -4.97
C SER A 684 22.48 -1.15 -6.42
N TYR A 685 21.36 -0.53 -6.81
CA TYR A 685 20.88 -0.61 -8.18
C TYR A 685 20.39 0.71 -8.73
N PHE A 686 20.54 0.86 -10.07
CA PHE A 686 20.02 1.98 -10.83
C PHE A 686 19.27 1.46 -12.05
N VAL A 687 17.96 1.63 -12.05
CA VAL A 687 17.07 1.14 -13.12
C VAL A 687 16.34 2.30 -13.79
N ASN A 688 16.04 2.11 -15.07
CA ASN A 688 15.37 3.11 -15.89
C ASN A 688 14.23 2.47 -16.66
N ASP A 689 13.08 3.14 -16.65
CA ASP A 689 11.90 2.71 -17.41
C ASP A 689 11.54 3.76 -18.46
N LEU A 690 11.08 3.29 -19.62
CA LEU A 690 10.59 4.15 -20.69
C LEU A 690 9.08 3.96 -20.84
N ARG A 691 8.34 5.06 -20.72
CA ARG A 691 6.90 5.07 -20.91
C ARG A 691 6.50 5.92 -22.11
N LEU A 692 5.62 5.38 -22.94
CA LEU A 692 5.01 6.07 -24.07
C LEU A 692 3.50 6.05 -23.91
N LYS A 693 2.84 7.22 -24.10
CA LYS A 693 1.38 7.33 -24.12
C LYS A 693 0.95 8.13 -25.33
N TYR A 694 0.01 7.59 -26.10
CA TYR A 694 -0.54 8.25 -27.27
C TYR A 694 -2.04 8.15 -27.30
N SER A 695 -2.74 9.29 -27.29
CA SER A 695 -4.21 9.37 -27.33
C SER A 695 -4.69 9.83 -28.69
N ILE A 696 -5.70 9.16 -29.20
CA ILE A 696 -6.48 9.59 -30.38
C ILE A 696 -7.93 9.83 -29.97
N LEU A 697 -8.58 10.74 -30.68
CA LEU A 697 -9.97 11.13 -30.44
C LEU A 697 -10.83 10.80 -31.67
N PRO A 698 -11.22 9.54 -31.88
CA PRO A 698 -12.06 9.13 -33.00
C PRO A 698 -13.48 9.70 -32.87
N LYS A 699 -14.24 9.70 -33.98
CA LYS A 699 -15.62 10.22 -33.96
C LYS A 699 -16.63 9.30 -33.26
N PHE A 700 -16.31 8.02 -33.10
CA PHE A 700 -17.24 6.98 -32.62
C PHE A 700 -17.04 6.60 -31.14
N VAL A 701 -15.91 7.04 -30.52
CA VAL A 701 -15.64 6.90 -29.09
C VAL A 701 -15.02 8.20 -28.56
N LYS A 702 -15.07 8.44 -27.26
CA LYS A 702 -14.50 9.66 -26.67
C LYS A 702 -12.98 9.72 -26.80
N GLU A 703 -12.30 8.61 -26.52
CA GLU A 703 -10.85 8.52 -26.55
C GLU A 703 -10.39 7.07 -26.75
N VAL A 704 -9.29 6.89 -27.45
CA VAL A 704 -8.50 5.66 -27.47
C VAL A 704 -7.08 6.02 -27.07
N GLU A 705 -6.60 5.50 -25.96
CA GLU A 705 -5.23 5.70 -25.45
C GLU A 705 -4.41 4.42 -25.63
N PHE A 706 -3.25 4.55 -26.23
CA PHE A 706 -2.23 3.52 -26.35
C PHE A 706 -1.12 3.82 -25.34
N SER A 707 -0.71 2.81 -24.60
CA SER A 707 0.38 2.89 -23.60
C SER A 707 1.39 1.80 -23.87
N LEU A 708 2.67 2.13 -23.73
CA LEU A 708 3.79 1.20 -23.70
C LEU A 708 4.69 1.56 -22.52
N LEU A 709 4.98 0.61 -21.69
CA LEU A 709 5.95 0.70 -20.60
C LEU A 709 7.03 -0.36 -20.85
N VAL A 710 8.26 0.08 -21.00
CA VAL A 710 9.45 -0.79 -21.04
C VAL A 710 10.15 -0.62 -19.70
N ASN A 711 10.04 -1.62 -18.85
CA ASN A 711 10.71 -1.67 -17.56
C ASN A 711 12.17 -2.08 -17.74
N ASN A 712 13.03 -1.55 -16.89
CA ASN A 712 14.46 -1.87 -16.85
C ASN A 712 15.13 -1.80 -18.25
N LEU A 713 15.02 -0.62 -18.85
CA LEU A 713 15.44 -0.35 -20.24
C LEU A 713 16.86 -0.80 -20.57
N PHE A 714 17.77 -0.74 -19.59
CA PHE A 714 19.19 -1.08 -19.78
C PHE A 714 19.57 -2.47 -19.28
N ASN A 715 18.56 -3.30 -18.95
CA ASN A 715 18.75 -4.71 -18.52
C ASN A 715 19.68 -4.86 -17.31
N HIS A 716 19.57 -3.99 -16.32
CA HIS A 716 20.31 -4.12 -15.07
C HIS A 716 19.69 -5.23 -14.21
N LEU A 717 20.47 -6.24 -13.84
CA LEU A 717 20.01 -7.31 -12.96
C LEU A 717 20.16 -6.84 -11.51
N TYR A 718 19.13 -7.01 -10.69
CA TYR A 718 19.10 -6.52 -9.30
C TYR A 718 18.12 -7.28 -8.42
N GLU A 719 18.35 -7.23 -7.12
CA GLU A 719 17.57 -7.86 -6.05
C GLU A 719 17.16 -6.81 -5.01
N PRO A 720 15.89 -6.39 -4.96
CA PRO A 720 15.43 -5.40 -3.97
C PRO A 720 15.10 -6.02 -2.61
N ASN A 721 15.09 -7.34 -2.50
CA ASN A 721 14.72 -8.08 -1.30
C ASN A 721 15.47 -9.41 -1.22
N GLY A 722 15.58 -9.96 -0.01
CA GLY A 722 16.21 -11.24 0.27
C GLY A 722 16.08 -11.60 1.75
N TYR A 723 16.67 -12.71 2.15
CA TYR A 723 16.84 -13.09 3.53
C TYR A 723 18.15 -13.85 3.73
N THR A 724 18.58 -14.01 4.98
CA THR A 724 19.84 -14.67 5.33
C THR A 724 19.70 -15.41 6.65
N PHE A 725 20.44 -16.50 6.77
CA PHE A 725 20.65 -17.18 8.05
C PHE A 725 22.05 -17.79 8.11
N SER A 726 22.53 -18.00 9.33
CA SER A 726 23.84 -18.58 9.55
C SER A 726 23.80 -19.64 10.63
N TYR A 727 24.67 -20.60 10.50
CA TYR A 727 24.85 -21.68 11.46
C TYR A 727 26.29 -22.18 11.44
N TYR A 728 26.71 -22.82 12.52
CA TYR A 728 28.01 -23.48 12.60
C TYR A 728 27.90 -24.95 12.18
N LEU A 729 28.80 -25.40 11.29
CA LEU A 729 29.02 -26.79 10.94
C LEU A 729 30.35 -27.30 11.53
N PRO A 730 30.55 -28.65 11.65
CA PRO A 730 31.85 -29.22 11.98
C PRO A 730 32.93 -28.74 11.00
N GLY A 731 33.97 -28.07 11.52
CA GLY A 731 35.10 -27.57 10.76
C GLY A 731 36.30 -28.53 10.79
N GLU A 732 37.36 -28.17 10.08
CA GLU A 732 38.60 -28.95 10.08
C GLU A 732 39.27 -28.98 11.47
N GLY A 733 39.71 -30.16 11.92
CA GLY A 733 40.43 -30.42 13.19
C GLY A 733 39.49 -30.80 14.36
N ALA A 734 40.07 -31.33 15.42
CA ALA A 734 39.31 -31.77 16.61
C ALA A 734 38.66 -30.57 17.31
N GLY A 735 37.33 -30.46 17.27
CA GLY A 735 36.55 -29.39 17.86
C GLY A 735 36.53 -28.07 17.05
N GLY A 736 36.97 -28.11 15.76
CA GLY A 736 36.81 -26.98 14.83
C GLY A 736 35.35 -26.79 14.44
N ARG A 737 34.94 -25.55 14.26
CA ARG A 737 33.65 -25.19 13.72
C ARG A 737 33.81 -24.13 12.62
N GLU A 738 32.98 -24.20 11.59
CA GLU A 738 32.99 -23.28 10.49
C GLU A 738 31.62 -22.57 10.41
N LEU A 739 31.63 -21.24 10.31
CA LEU A 739 30.40 -20.46 10.14
C LEU A 739 30.00 -20.53 8.66
N THR A 740 28.82 -21.08 8.43
CA THR A 740 28.16 -21.10 7.10
C THR A 740 27.08 -20.02 7.09
N THR A 741 27.07 -19.19 6.04
CA THR A 741 26.05 -18.17 5.81
C THR A 741 25.34 -18.53 4.49
N GLU A 742 24.03 -18.54 4.51
CA GLU A 742 23.20 -18.74 3.33
C GLU A 742 22.37 -17.50 3.05
N ASN A 743 22.46 -16.99 1.84
CA ASN A 743 21.69 -15.86 1.35
C ASN A 743 20.73 -16.31 0.25
N TYR A 744 19.51 -15.78 0.32
CA TYR A 744 18.46 -16.01 -0.68
C TYR A 744 17.90 -14.68 -1.14
N PHE A 745 17.64 -14.55 -2.43
CA PHE A 745 17.29 -13.29 -3.04
C PHE A 745 15.98 -13.38 -3.84
N TYR A 746 15.28 -12.27 -3.99
CA TYR A 746 14.11 -12.14 -4.85
C TYR A 746 14.45 -11.29 -6.06
N PRO A 747 14.92 -11.91 -7.16
CA PRO A 747 15.42 -11.20 -8.32
C PRO A 747 14.28 -10.55 -9.11
N MET A 748 14.50 -9.33 -9.54
CA MET A 748 13.64 -8.65 -10.48
C MET A 748 14.01 -8.98 -11.92
N ALA A 749 13.01 -8.99 -12.79
CA ALA A 749 13.20 -9.25 -14.22
C ALA A 749 14.15 -8.23 -14.88
N GLY A 750 14.92 -8.68 -15.83
CA GLY A 750 15.64 -7.82 -16.77
C GLY A 750 14.69 -6.98 -17.61
N THR A 751 15.13 -6.52 -18.79
CA THR A 751 14.27 -5.72 -19.67
C THR A 751 12.99 -6.48 -20.03
N ASN A 752 11.85 -5.87 -19.72
CA ASN A 752 10.53 -6.41 -20.00
C ASN A 752 9.56 -5.28 -20.38
N PHE A 753 8.38 -5.61 -20.89
CA PHE A 753 7.44 -4.59 -21.34
C PHE A 753 5.99 -4.94 -21.01
N MET A 754 5.17 -3.89 -20.92
CA MET A 754 3.72 -3.93 -20.90
C MET A 754 3.17 -2.94 -21.94
N ALA A 755 2.23 -3.38 -22.76
CA ALA A 755 1.54 -2.53 -23.74
C ALA A 755 0.03 -2.58 -23.47
N GLY A 756 -0.64 -1.44 -23.56
CA GLY A 756 -2.05 -1.31 -23.25
C GLY A 756 -2.86 -0.48 -24.24
N VAL A 757 -4.15 -0.74 -24.28
CA VAL A 757 -5.16 0.05 -24.99
C VAL A 757 -6.32 0.33 -24.05
N ASN A 758 -6.62 1.61 -23.84
CA ASN A 758 -7.78 2.08 -23.09
C ASN A 758 -8.75 2.76 -24.04
N ILE A 759 -10.02 2.36 -24.01
CA ILE A 759 -11.10 2.91 -24.85
C ILE A 759 -12.17 3.50 -23.92
N LYS A 760 -12.44 4.80 -24.10
CA LYS A 760 -13.50 5.54 -23.38
C LYS A 760 -14.65 5.83 -24.35
N PHE A 761 -15.87 5.44 -23.95
CA PHE A 761 -17.10 5.62 -24.71
C PHE A 761 -17.92 6.79 -24.21
#